data_0849b458508a183c9096628e288e3b15
#
_entry.id   0849b458508a183c9096628e288e3b15
#
_cell.length_a   1.000
_cell.length_b   1.000
_cell.length_c   1.000
_cell.angle_alpha   90.00
_cell.angle_beta   90.00
_cell.angle_gamma   90.00
#
_symmetry.space_group_name_H-M   'P 1'
#
loop_
_entity.id
_entity.type
_entity.pdbx_description
1 polymer ?
#
loop_
_entity_poly.entity_id
_entity_poly.type
_entity_poly.pdbx_seq_one_letter_code
_entity_poly.pdbx_strand_id
1 'polypeptide(L)'
;MKKFVLIITAIVAINLSVIAQANFDFSATCESGQTLYYKITDVEAQEVALVPPTSGGWGSYPRPQGNVIFPETVEHDGTTYDIVAIGDSTFYNCSGITGSIVLPDNIRTIGRVAFYGCYGVTGSLTLPQNLETLGWGAFWWLEYLTGPITIPQGVTRIEENTFFANRHITSYTIPASVTYIAQRGLGSGFRLESIYVDEDNPNYYVEGNALIERDSKILLLGTKNTNIPDDVVEIGAHAFYFAAWAQESQPLIIPNSVKIINDGAFHYANLQSISLPDSLVYIGNNGLPGNTIVQSNLPQTLIHIGEIAFADCWFIDGGVSIPEGIDTIAPQTYYNAHITSVSIPATVVSIGEEAFYRCDELQSITCYNSIPPTLDATSFQGVNRDIPVYIPNGSLENYTFAYYWEEFTNFIEMPEFAPAHAEWYYEIQNDNGSITYQQLQQEGDTVIDHKDVKIIVRSNTLYDKHQEITHEYVYEENNAVYWWNKTLNEFTTLYDFAAETGDEWQIKAGTETITLHVDAVELVEYDGRTYKVMNVSDEGDLFSGNIVCGIGHVASLFPEKLMQKALPFDVESLRCYWVNDDLILHMGTVDCDEILAVEENVSAQDSESIALYPNPTNGTLYIESQDDASTFTISNMLGQTVMSGNIADSQTIDVSGLDDGMYFICIGQRTVKFVVRK
;
A
#
# COMPACT_ATOMS: atom_id res chain seq x y z
N MET A 1 -40.83 34.11 65.57
CA MET A 1 -39.44 34.10 66.09
C MET A 1 -39.11 32.66 66.46
N LYS A 2 -38.56 31.88 65.52
CA LYS A 2 -38.07 30.54 65.75
C LYS A 2 -36.55 30.57 65.63
N LYS A 3 -35.86 30.24 66.73
CA LYS A 3 -34.41 30.10 66.75
C LYS A 3 -33.97 28.87 65.99
N PHE A 4 -33.16 29.04 64.98
CA PHE A 4 -32.42 27.95 64.34
C PHE A 4 -31.15 27.68 65.17
N VAL A 5 -31.08 26.49 65.77
CA VAL A 5 -29.87 25.95 66.39
C VAL A 5 -29.04 25.30 65.27
N LEU A 6 -27.84 25.83 65.01
CA LEU A 6 -26.88 25.28 64.12
C LEU A 6 -26.06 24.23 64.86
N ILE A 7 -26.26 22.93 64.55
CA ILE A 7 -25.42 21.85 65.04
C ILE A 7 -24.26 21.71 64.06
N ILE A 8 -23.08 22.16 64.47
CA ILE A 8 -21.83 21.87 63.72
C ILE A 8 -21.36 20.47 64.12
N THR A 9 -21.60 19.49 63.28
CA THR A 9 -21.00 18.18 63.39
C THR A 9 -19.57 18.27 62.85
N ALA A 10 -18.58 18.28 63.70
CA ALA A 10 -17.19 18.12 63.33
C ALA A 10 -16.99 16.67 62.84
N ILE A 11 -16.86 16.49 61.50
CA ILE A 11 -16.41 15.23 60.93
C ILE A 11 -14.89 15.17 61.18
N VAL A 12 -14.49 14.43 62.18
CA VAL A 12 -13.11 13.99 62.36
C VAL A 12 -12.86 12.97 61.23
N ALA A 13 -12.20 13.40 60.16
CA ALA A 13 -11.66 12.51 59.16
C ALA A 13 -10.54 11.69 59.84
N ILE A 14 -10.91 10.50 60.30
CA ILE A 14 -9.92 9.47 60.63
C ILE A 14 -9.31 9.05 59.30
N ASN A 15 -8.12 9.54 58.99
CA ASN A 15 -7.23 8.96 57.99
C ASN A 15 -6.91 7.54 58.45
N LEU A 16 -7.74 6.58 58.11
CA LEU A 16 -7.37 5.18 58.08
C LEU A 16 -6.35 5.04 56.91
N SER A 17 -5.05 5.29 57.25
CA SER A 17 -3.99 4.67 56.47
C SER A 17 -4.26 3.17 56.56
N VAL A 18 -4.69 2.57 55.43
CA VAL A 18 -4.70 1.12 55.29
C VAL A 18 -3.24 0.71 55.48
N ILE A 19 -2.90 0.27 56.68
CA ILE A 19 -1.59 -0.36 56.95
C ILE A 19 -1.70 -1.66 56.14
N ALA A 20 -0.98 -1.72 55.03
CA ALA A 20 -0.91 -2.94 54.23
C ALA A 20 -0.48 -4.08 55.15
N GLN A 21 -1.28 -5.12 55.22
CA GLN A 21 -1.03 -6.27 56.06
C GLN A 21 0.32 -6.90 55.68
N ALA A 22 1.14 -7.24 56.65
CA ALA A 22 2.41 -7.93 56.45
C ALA A 22 2.14 -9.23 55.63
N ASN A 23 2.92 -9.44 54.57
CA ASN A 23 2.80 -10.61 53.69
C ASN A 23 3.81 -11.70 54.01
N PHE A 24 4.58 -11.54 55.08
CA PHE A 24 5.67 -12.44 55.49
C PHE A 24 5.46 -12.94 56.93
N ASP A 25 6.08 -14.07 57.24
CA ASP A 25 6.09 -14.65 58.58
C ASP A 25 7.29 -14.14 59.37
N PHE A 26 8.45 -13.98 58.74
CA PHE A 26 9.63 -13.39 59.37
C PHE A 26 10.54 -12.70 58.35
N SER A 27 11.55 -12.00 58.82
CA SER A 27 12.58 -11.38 57.99
C SER A 27 13.96 -11.67 58.53
N ALA A 28 14.95 -11.73 57.64
CA ALA A 28 16.36 -11.89 57.98
C ALA A 28 17.25 -11.04 57.09
N THR A 29 18.43 -10.70 57.62
CA THR A 29 19.46 -9.99 56.83
C THR A 29 20.31 -11.00 56.10
N CYS A 30 20.40 -10.88 54.78
CA CYS A 30 21.28 -11.74 53.98
C CYS A 30 22.75 -11.31 54.08
N GLU A 31 23.68 -12.11 53.53
CA GLU A 31 25.12 -11.88 53.61
C GLU A 31 25.54 -10.50 53.04
N SER A 32 24.84 -10.03 52.02
CA SER A 32 25.09 -8.71 51.40
C SER A 32 24.49 -7.53 52.19
N GLY A 33 23.87 -7.80 53.35
CA GLY A 33 23.38 -6.76 54.28
C GLY A 33 21.98 -6.27 54.05
N GLN A 34 21.25 -6.80 53.05
CA GLN A 34 19.83 -6.44 52.81
C GLN A 34 18.90 -7.28 53.66
N THR A 35 17.79 -6.66 54.12
CA THR A 35 16.71 -7.39 54.78
C THR A 35 15.79 -8.01 53.75
N LEU A 36 15.63 -9.32 53.78
CA LEU A 36 14.73 -10.08 52.96
C LEU A 36 13.56 -10.62 53.84
N TYR A 37 12.43 -10.85 53.21
CA TYR A 37 11.17 -11.22 53.87
C TYR A 37 10.77 -12.61 53.42
N TYR A 38 10.36 -13.48 54.34
CA TYR A 38 10.13 -14.90 54.11
C TYR A 38 8.74 -15.30 54.56
N LYS A 39 8.11 -16.17 53.78
CA LYS A 39 6.88 -16.84 54.11
C LYS A 39 7.09 -18.33 54.15
N ILE A 40 6.69 -18.98 55.25
CA ILE A 40 6.78 -20.43 55.38
C ILE A 40 5.77 -21.08 54.41
N THR A 41 6.24 -21.90 53.50
CA THR A 41 5.44 -22.59 52.52
C THR A 41 5.14 -24.03 52.92
N ASP A 42 6.08 -24.68 53.62
CA ASP A 42 5.94 -26.03 54.17
C ASP A 42 6.71 -26.13 55.47
N VAL A 43 6.02 -26.40 56.58
CA VAL A 43 6.65 -26.56 57.93
C VAL A 43 7.33 -27.90 58.07
N GLU A 44 6.77 -28.95 57.48
CA GLU A 44 7.31 -30.32 57.62
C GLU A 44 8.56 -30.50 56.77
N ALA A 45 8.56 -29.96 55.54
CA ALA A 45 9.69 -29.91 54.63
C ALA A 45 10.70 -28.87 54.96
N GLN A 46 10.40 -27.93 55.91
CA GLN A 46 11.23 -26.77 56.27
C GLN A 46 11.50 -25.87 55.05
N GLU A 47 10.45 -25.52 54.28
CA GLU A 47 10.54 -24.70 53.07
C GLU A 47 9.96 -23.31 53.26
N VAL A 48 10.60 -22.31 52.64
CA VAL A 48 10.14 -20.91 52.61
C VAL A 48 10.22 -20.33 51.21
N ALA A 49 9.38 -19.32 50.96
CA ALA A 49 9.46 -18.44 49.83
C ALA A 49 9.94 -17.04 50.22
N LEU A 50 10.77 -16.42 49.40
CA LEU A 50 10.98 -14.99 49.42
C LEU A 50 9.72 -14.28 48.95
N VAL A 51 9.25 -13.26 49.68
CA VAL A 51 8.01 -12.53 49.39
C VAL A 51 8.19 -11.02 49.56
N PRO A 52 7.38 -10.18 48.93
CA PRO A 52 7.40 -8.74 49.25
C PRO A 52 6.85 -8.52 50.67
N PRO A 53 7.29 -7.45 51.37
CA PRO A 53 6.91 -7.23 52.78
C PRO A 53 5.41 -6.95 52.95
N THR A 54 4.69 -6.53 51.92
CA THR A 54 3.24 -6.35 51.96
C THR A 54 2.58 -6.96 50.71
N SER A 55 1.30 -7.24 50.76
CA SER A 55 0.53 -7.74 49.63
C SER A 55 0.51 -6.76 48.42
N GLY A 56 0.81 -5.48 48.63
CA GLY A 56 0.96 -4.43 47.62
C GLY A 56 2.41 -4.16 47.21
N GLY A 57 3.40 -4.97 47.60
CA GLY A 57 4.81 -4.80 47.30
C GLY A 57 5.59 -4.19 48.50
N TRP A 58 6.52 -3.27 48.21
CA TRP A 58 7.43 -2.77 49.22
C TRP A 58 6.84 -1.67 50.12
N GLY A 59 5.82 -0.91 49.69
CA GLY A 59 5.19 0.15 50.47
C GLY A 59 6.21 1.09 51.12
N SER A 60 6.18 1.20 52.47
CA SER A 60 7.13 1.99 53.26
C SER A 60 8.39 1.23 53.69
N TYR A 61 8.50 -0.05 53.35
CA TYR A 61 9.68 -0.86 53.64
C TYR A 61 10.85 -0.47 52.76
N PRO A 62 12.11 -0.47 53.29
CA PRO A 62 13.29 -0.18 52.48
C PRO A 62 13.49 -1.26 51.40
N ARG A 63 13.59 -0.83 50.13
CA ARG A 63 13.91 -1.72 49.04
C ARG A 63 15.37 -2.15 49.06
N PRO A 64 15.72 -3.37 48.67
CA PRO A 64 17.10 -3.83 48.51
C PRO A 64 17.91 -2.89 47.61
N GLN A 65 19.17 -2.67 47.96
CA GLN A 65 20.11 -1.80 47.29
C GLN A 65 21.43 -2.54 47.06
N GLY A 66 22.11 -2.24 45.95
CA GLY A 66 23.40 -2.87 45.64
C GLY A 66 23.30 -4.30 45.16
N ASN A 67 24.42 -5.01 45.19
CA ASN A 67 24.47 -6.43 44.78
C ASN A 67 23.84 -7.29 45.90
N VAL A 68 22.79 -8.03 45.58
CA VAL A 68 22.08 -8.92 46.52
C VAL A 68 22.62 -10.34 46.36
N ILE A 69 23.13 -10.89 47.48
CA ILE A 69 23.53 -12.30 47.60
C ILE A 69 22.31 -13.07 48.10
N PHE A 70 21.68 -13.85 47.24
CA PHE A 70 20.50 -14.67 47.55
C PHE A 70 20.96 -15.92 48.34
N PRO A 71 20.49 -16.12 49.59
CA PRO A 71 20.88 -17.27 50.37
C PRO A 71 20.16 -18.54 49.93
N GLU A 72 20.79 -19.73 50.08
CA GLU A 72 20.20 -21.06 49.88
C GLU A 72 19.21 -21.39 51.02
N THR A 73 19.58 -21.02 52.25
CA THR A 73 18.84 -21.32 53.46
C THR A 73 18.70 -20.09 54.33
N VAL A 74 17.75 -20.13 55.29
CA VAL A 74 17.59 -19.09 56.30
C VAL A 74 17.24 -19.72 57.66
N GLU A 75 17.80 -19.22 58.76
CA GLU A 75 17.45 -19.64 60.10
C GLU A 75 16.34 -18.79 60.70
N HIS A 76 15.35 -19.43 61.32
CA HIS A 76 14.29 -18.77 62.08
C HIS A 76 13.86 -19.67 63.26
N ASP A 77 13.88 -19.10 64.48
CA ASP A 77 13.55 -19.80 65.73
C ASP A 77 14.23 -21.14 65.94
N GLY A 78 15.51 -21.23 65.52
CA GLY A 78 16.34 -22.44 65.64
C GLY A 78 16.09 -23.51 64.62
N THR A 79 15.26 -23.22 63.59
CA THR A 79 14.98 -24.08 62.44
C THR A 79 15.64 -23.49 61.22
N THR A 80 16.35 -24.30 60.43
CA THR A 80 16.91 -23.93 59.14
C THR A 80 15.88 -24.27 58.05
N TYR A 81 15.49 -23.31 57.23
CA TYR A 81 14.57 -23.45 56.13
C TYR A 81 15.28 -23.34 54.80
N ASP A 82 14.95 -24.21 53.84
CA ASP A 82 15.36 -24.10 52.45
C ASP A 82 14.52 -23.03 51.73
N ILE A 83 15.19 -22.16 50.94
CA ILE A 83 14.52 -21.16 50.15
C ILE A 83 14.22 -21.77 48.81
N VAL A 84 12.95 -22.17 48.56
CA VAL A 84 12.52 -22.92 47.40
C VAL A 84 11.74 -22.08 46.36
N ALA A 85 11.42 -20.84 46.71
CA ALA A 85 10.64 -19.99 45.79
C ALA A 85 10.94 -18.51 45.98
N ILE A 86 10.79 -17.78 44.91
CA ILE A 86 10.63 -16.32 44.88
C ILE A 86 9.18 -16.03 44.49
N GLY A 87 8.42 -15.46 45.42
CA GLY A 87 7.00 -15.18 45.24
C GLY A 87 6.70 -14.06 44.24
N ASP A 88 5.42 -13.86 43.97
CA ASP A 88 4.94 -12.82 43.07
C ASP A 88 5.36 -11.42 43.57
N SER A 89 5.82 -10.54 42.64
CA SER A 89 6.19 -9.15 42.92
C SER A 89 7.29 -8.98 44.00
N THR A 90 8.04 -10.00 44.34
CA THR A 90 9.02 -9.99 45.46
C THR A 90 10.00 -8.81 45.35
N PHE A 91 10.54 -8.57 44.18
CA PHE A 91 11.47 -7.45 43.91
C PHE A 91 10.90 -6.46 42.87
N TYR A 92 9.57 -6.34 42.80
CA TYR A 92 8.90 -5.42 41.87
C TYR A 92 9.39 -3.97 42.04
N ASN A 93 9.93 -3.38 40.95
CA ASN A 93 10.49 -2.02 40.94
C ASN A 93 11.63 -1.81 41.99
N CYS A 94 12.38 -2.85 42.30
CA CYS A 94 13.59 -2.70 43.13
C CYS A 94 14.77 -2.22 42.27
N SER A 95 14.65 -1.02 41.72
CA SER A 95 15.64 -0.41 40.82
C SER A 95 17.03 -0.17 41.47
N GLY A 96 17.12 -0.27 42.78
CA GLY A 96 18.39 -0.17 43.52
C GLY A 96 19.22 -1.44 43.54
N ILE A 97 18.67 -2.59 43.16
CA ILE A 97 19.45 -3.83 43.00
C ILE A 97 20.41 -3.63 41.82
N THR A 98 21.70 -3.95 42.00
CA THR A 98 22.74 -3.77 41.01
C THR A 98 23.56 -5.07 40.81
N GLY A 99 24.38 -5.10 39.77
CA GLY A 99 25.22 -6.27 39.47
C GLY A 99 24.49 -7.41 38.82
N SER A 100 24.91 -8.64 39.08
CA SER A 100 24.32 -9.87 38.54
C SER A 100 23.28 -10.44 39.51
N ILE A 101 22.28 -11.14 38.93
CA ILE A 101 21.34 -11.97 39.72
C ILE A 101 21.81 -13.44 39.59
N VAL A 102 22.22 -13.98 40.72
CA VAL A 102 22.61 -15.39 40.87
C VAL A 102 21.67 -16.01 41.88
N LEU A 103 20.79 -16.90 41.41
CA LEU A 103 19.79 -17.55 42.28
C LEU A 103 20.28 -18.96 42.65
N PRO A 104 20.09 -19.37 43.92
CA PRO A 104 20.50 -20.70 44.37
C PRO A 104 19.67 -21.81 43.71
N ASP A 105 20.31 -22.99 43.60
CA ASP A 105 19.75 -24.13 42.85
C ASP A 105 18.52 -24.79 43.51
N ASN A 106 18.28 -24.57 44.81
CA ASN A 106 17.06 -25.07 45.49
C ASN A 106 15.77 -24.31 45.09
N ILE A 107 15.87 -23.19 44.41
CA ILE A 107 14.68 -22.46 43.95
C ILE A 107 14.02 -23.22 42.79
N ARG A 108 12.77 -23.63 42.99
CA ARG A 108 11.93 -24.33 42.01
C ARG A 108 10.91 -23.41 41.35
N THR A 109 10.57 -22.27 41.98
CA THR A 109 9.56 -21.34 41.48
C THR A 109 10.01 -19.89 41.55
N ILE A 110 9.83 -19.18 40.42
CA ILE A 110 9.95 -17.71 40.34
C ILE A 110 8.57 -17.18 39.92
N GLY A 111 7.96 -16.37 40.79
CA GLY A 111 6.60 -15.89 40.62
C GLY A 111 6.45 -14.78 39.57
N ARG A 112 5.20 -14.33 39.40
CA ARG A 112 4.83 -13.28 38.47
C ARG A 112 5.50 -11.96 38.84
N VAL A 113 6.05 -11.25 37.82
CA VAL A 113 6.73 -9.94 37.95
C VAL A 113 7.72 -9.87 39.08
N ALA A 114 8.33 -11.00 39.42
CA ALA A 114 9.22 -11.12 40.61
C ALA A 114 10.36 -10.10 40.60
N PHE A 115 10.97 -9.83 39.44
CA PHE A 115 12.03 -8.83 39.26
C PHE A 115 11.67 -7.73 38.27
N TYR A 116 10.38 -7.50 37.99
CA TYR A 116 9.95 -6.46 37.08
C TYR A 116 10.55 -5.11 37.40
N GLY A 117 11.14 -4.43 36.43
CA GLY A 117 11.62 -3.05 36.60
C GLY A 117 12.82 -2.88 37.52
N CYS A 118 13.63 -3.94 37.73
CA CYS A 118 14.90 -3.84 38.44
C CYS A 118 15.98 -3.23 37.55
N TYR A 119 15.84 -1.95 37.17
CA TYR A 119 16.70 -1.24 36.21
C TYR A 119 18.17 -1.14 36.61
N GLY A 120 18.49 -1.32 37.87
CA GLY A 120 19.87 -1.26 38.37
C GLY A 120 20.70 -2.53 38.05
N VAL A 121 20.06 -3.63 37.63
CA VAL A 121 20.74 -4.86 37.28
C VAL A 121 21.49 -4.66 35.96
N THR A 122 22.83 -4.69 36.07
CA THR A 122 23.74 -4.46 34.90
C THR A 122 24.62 -5.65 34.58
N GLY A 123 24.49 -6.73 35.33
CA GLY A 123 25.24 -7.98 35.18
C GLY A 123 24.41 -9.08 34.48
N SER A 124 24.82 -10.33 34.72
CA SER A 124 24.17 -11.52 34.17
C SER A 124 23.04 -12.05 35.09
N LEU A 125 22.17 -12.88 34.52
CA LEU A 125 21.18 -13.68 35.23
C LEU A 125 21.58 -15.14 35.14
N THR A 126 21.74 -15.80 36.32
CA THR A 126 21.90 -17.25 36.41
C THR A 126 20.62 -17.82 37.02
N LEU A 127 19.91 -18.63 36.25
CA LEU A 127 18.69 -19.31 36.70
C LEU A 127 19.04 -20.58 37.48
N PRO A 128 18.27 -20.96 38.52
CA PRO A 128 18.45 -22.18 39.29
C PRO A 128 18.35 -23.42 38.42
N GLN A 129 19.23 -24.42 38.64
CA GLN A 129 19.21 -25.69 37.88
C GLN A 129 17.90 -26.48 38.09
N ASN A 130 17.32 -26.40 39.29
CA ASN A 130 16.08 -27.08 39.66
C ASN A 130 14.81 -26.25 39.42
N LEU A 131 14.91 -25.16 38.65
CA LEU A 131 13.73 -24.30 38.34
C LEU A 131 12.73 -25.06 37.49
N GLU A 132 11.47 -25.07 37.95
CA GLU A 132 10.32 -25.71 37.28
C GLU A 132 9.31 -24.69 36.78
N THR A 133 9.09 -23.61 37.56
CA THR A 133 8.08 -22.58 37.24
C THR A 133 8.70 -21.22 37.07
N LEU A 134 8.40 -20.58 35.93
CA LEU A 134 8.83 -19.26 35.59
C LEU A 134 7.61 -18.41 35.24
N GLY A 135 7.24 -17.48 36.13
CA GLY A 135 6.02 -16.71 36.09
C GLY A 135 5.98 -15.63 35.01
N TRP A 136 4.79 -15.20 34.67
CA TRP A 136 4.53 -14.10 33.75
C TRP A 136 5.32 -12.85 34.15
N GLY A 137 6.07 -12.29 33.18
CA GLY A 137 6.84 -11.06 33.40
C GLY A 137 7.92 -11.14 34.47
N ALA A 138 8.37 -12.35 34.87
CA ALA A 138 9.27 -12.55 36.01
C ALA A 138 10.54 -11.67 35.94
N PHE A 139 11.10 -11.48 34.78
CA PHE A 139 12.29 -10.66 34.48
C PHE A 139 11.97 -9.58 33.44
N TRP A 140 10.75 -9.11 33.40
CA TRP A 140 10.34 -8.09 32.46
C TRP A 140 11.00 -6.74 32.77
N TRP A 141 11.59 -6.13 31.74
CA TRP A 141 12.15 -4.79 31.79
C TRP A 141 13.34 -4.63 32.77
N LEU A 142 14.29 -5.57 32.71
CA LEU A 142 15.64 -5.43 33.25
C LEU A 142 16.54 -4.89 32.13
N GLU A 143 16.36 -3.65 31.76
CA GLU A 143 16.89 -3.05 30.54
C GLU A 143 18.38 -3.32 30.30
N TYR A 144 19.19 -3.30 31.35
CA TYR A 144 20.63 -3.45 31.29
C TYR A 144 21.13 -4.86 31.66
N LEU A 145 20.23 -5.82 31.82
CA LEU A 145 20.59 -7.22 32.01
C LEU A 145 21.38 -7.72 30.80
N THR A 146 22.58 -8.25 31.01
CA THR A 146 23.49 -8.66 29.95
C THR A 146 23.86 -10.14 30.03
N GLY A 147 24.47 -10.65 28.95
CA GLY A 147 24.97 -12.04 28.87
C GLY A 147 23.93 -13.04 28.37
N PRO A 148 24.31 -14.31 28.35
CA PRO A 148 23.44 -15.40 27.90
C PRO A 148 22.37 -15.75 28.94
N ILE A 149 21.20 -16.19 28.48
CA ILE A 149 20.15 -16.80 29.29
C ILE A 149 20.06 -18.29 28.92
N THR A 150 20.31 -19.16 29.89
CA THR A 150 20.10 -20.59 29.75
C THR A 150 18.87 -20.99 30.53
N ILE A 151 17.86 -21.53 29.85
CA ILE A 151 16.62 -22.03 30.46
C ILE A 151 16.90 -23.42 31.02
N PRO A 152 16.63 -23.68 32.33
CA PRO A 152 16.86 -25.03 32.95
C PRO A 152 15.91 -26.11 32.40
N GLN A 153 16.35 -27.37 32.46
CA GLN A 153 15.58 -28.51 31.98
C GLN A 153 14.24 -28.78 32.70
N GLY A 154 14.04 -28.21 33.90
CA GLY A 154 12.76 -28.32 34.62
C GLY A 154 11.65 -27.40 34.07
N VAL A 155 12.04 -26.35 33.35
CA VAL A 155 11.08 -25.37 32.82
C VAL A 155 10.43 -25.91 31.55
N THR A 156 9.08 -25.92 31.55
CA THR A 156 8.28 -26.41 30.41
C THR A 156 7.55 -25.28 29.67
N ARG A 157 7.46 -24.09 30.29
CA ARG A 157 6.72 -22.95 29.74
C ARG A 157 7.49 -21.63 29.97
N ILE A 158 7.54 -20.81 28.95
CA ILE A 158 7.99 -19.41 29.00
C ILE A 158 6.75 -18.55 28.75
N GLU A 159 6.27 -17.93 29.82
CA GLU A 159 5.06 -17.11 29.79
C GLU A 159 5.32 -15.74 29.15
N GLU A 160 4.25 -15.04 28.77
CA GLU A 160 4.34 -13.72 28.16
C GLU A 160 5.15 -12.75 29.02
N ASN A 161 5.93 -11.89 28.40
CA ASN A 161 6.79 -10.88 29.01
C ASN A 161 7.89 -11.42 29.94
N THR A 162 8.12 -12.72 30.03
CA THR A 162 9.09 -13.29 30.99
C THR A 162 10.47 -12.63 30.90
N PHE A 163 11.00 -12.44 29.67
CA PHE A 163 12.27 -11.77 29.40
C PHE A 163 12.12 -10.56 28.48
N PHE A 164 10.92 -10.05 28.29
CA PHE A 164 10.65 -8.96 27.36
C PHE A 164 11.32 -7.64 27.79
N ALA A 165 11.75 -6.84 26.79
CA ALA A 165 12.43 -5.55 26.97
C ALA A 165 13.79 -5.61 27.70
N ASN A 166 14.48 -6.74 27.64
CA ASN A 166 15.85 -6.92 28.11
C ASN A 166 16.83 -6.79 26.94
N ARG A 167 17.18 -5.56 26.58
CA ARG A 167 17.81 -5.20 25.31
C ARG A 167 19.28 -5.62 25.15
N HIS A 168 19.94 -6.05 26.26
CA HIS A 168 21.38 -6.36 26.29
C HIS A 168 21.68 -7.87 26.43
N ILE A 169 20.66 -8.74 26.41
CA ILE A 169 20.83 -10.19 26.36
C ILE A 169 21.57 -10.57 25.07
N THR A 170 22.55 -11.46 25.16
CA THR A 170 23.40 -11.85 24.02
C THR A 170 22.96 -13.14 23.35
N SER A 171 22.36 -14.07 24.09
CA SER A 171 21.85 -15.33 23.55
C SER A 171 20.82 -15.99 24.46
N TYR A 172 20.02 -16.87 23.88
CA TYR A 172 19.15 -17.80 24.59
C TYR A 172 19.54 -19.24 24.30
N THR A 173 19.49 -20.11 25.34
CA THR A 173 19.55 -21.55 25.21
C THR A 173 18.27 -22.16 25.74
N ILE A 174 17.53 -22.87 24.89
CA ILE A 174 16.19 -23.42 25.13
C ILE A 174 16.28 -24.94 25.13
N PRO A 175 15.95 -25.62 26.24
CA PRO A 175 16.04 -27.09 26.31
C PRO A 175 14.86 -27.80 25.66
N ALA A 176 14.98 -29.11 25.50
CA ALA A 176 13.94 -29.98 24.95
C ALA A 176 12.65 -29.97 25.80
N SER A 177 12.72 -29.65 27.10
CA SER A 177 11.60 -29.61 28.02
C SER A 177 10.61 -28.47 27.75
N VAL A 178 11.06 -27.37 27.12
CA VAL A 178 10.20 -26.22 26.82
C VAL A 178 9.23 -26.58 25.71
N THR A 179 7.97 -26.68 26.05
CA THR A 179 6.87 -27.02 25.11
C THR A 179 5.96 -25.86 24.78
N TYR A 180 6.12 -24.72 25.47
CA TYR A 180 5.34 -23.50 25.21
C TYR A 180 6.21 -22.25 25.42
N ILE A 181 6.19 -21.38 24.41
CA ILE A 181 6.77 -20.05 24.45
C ILE A 181 5.70 -19.07 24.00
N ALA A 182 5.25 -18.20 24.91
CA ALA A 182 4.28 -17.16 24.55
C ALA A 182 4.92 -16.13 23.61
N GLN A 183 4.12 -15.49 22.79
CA GLN A 183 4.52 -14.28 22.08
C GLN A 183 5.04 -13.28 23.11
N ARG A 184 6.17 -12.60 22.82
CA ARG A 184 6.86 -11.73 23.80
C ARG A 184 7.41 -12.45 25.06
N GLY A 185 7.39 -13.77 25.12
CA GLY A 185 7.98 -14.51 26.24
C GLY A 185 9.50 -14.32 26.34
N LEU A 186 10.15 -14.23 25.20
CA LEU A 186 11.56 -13.88 25.03
C LEU A 186 11.67 -12.44 24.48
N GLY A 187 12.72 -11.73 24.81
CA GLY A 187 12.99 -10.39 24.33
C GLY A 187 14.03 -10.39 23.22
N SER A 188 13.73 -9.76 22.09
CA SER A 188 14.75 -9.33 21.14
C SER A 188 15.46 -8.08 21.66
N GLY A 189 16.61 -7.73 21.09
CA GLY A 189 17.36 -6.54 21.47
C GLY A 189 18.64 -6.41 20.63
N PHE A 190 19.25 -5.23 20.66
CA PHE A 190 20.37 -4.89 19.80
C PHE A 190 21.67 -5.67 20.13
N ARG A 191 21.70 -6.46 21.24
CA ARG A 191 22.82 -7.33 21.60
C ARG A 191 22.56 -8.81 21.34
N LEU A 192 21.33 -9.18 20.97
CA LEU A 192 21.01 -10.58 20.72
C LEU A 192 21.69 -11.05 19.44
N GLU A 193 22.61 -12.04 19.57
CA GLU A 193 23.43 -12.53 18.48
C GLU A 193 23.07 -13.95 18.06
N SER A 194 22.57 -14.77 18.99
CA SER A 194 22.28 -16.18 18.72
C SER A 194 21.19 -16.76 19.59
N ILE A 195 20.50 -17.75 19.05
CA ILE A 195 19.48 -18.55 19.73
C ILE A 195 19.86 -20.02 19.54
N TYR A 196 19.81 -20.82 20.60
CA TYR A 196 20.06 -22.24 20.58
C TYR A 196 18.83 -22.97 21.11
N VAL A 197 18.37 -23.96 20.38
CA VAL A 197 17.29 -24.87 20.78
C VAL A 197 17.86 -26.30 20.74
N ASP A 198 17.58 -27.08 21.79
CA ASP A 198 17.94 -28.49 21.86
C ASP A 198 17.36 -29.25 20.65
N GLU A 199 18.16 -30.12 20.01
CA GLU A 199 17.75 -30.85 18.81
C GLU A 199 16.51 -31.74 19.05
N ASP A 200 16.34 -32.23 20.27
CA ASP A 200 15.21 -33.05 20.70
C ASP A 200 13.96 -32.21 21.09
N ASN A 201 14.00 -30.89 20.96
CA ASN A 201 12.81 -30.05 21.25
C ASN A 201 11.70 -30.36 20.25
N PRO A 202 10.50 -30.79 20.73
CA PRO A 202 9.41 -31.20 19.84
C PRO A 202 8.71 -30.03 19.15
N ASN A 203 8.73 -28.83 19.75
CA ASN A 203 7.87 -27.74 19.34
C ASN A 203 8.61 -26.60 18.63
N TYR A 204 9.92 -26.45 18.89
CA TYR A 204 10.71 -25.33 18.41
C TYR A 204 11.97 -25.78 17.70
N TYR A 205 12.47 -24.92 16.81
CA TYR A 205 13.79 -25.08 16.17
C TYR A 205 14.38 -23.71 15.84
N VAL A 206 15.65 -23.70 15.49
CA VAL A 206 16.33 -22.51 15.00
C VAL A 206 16.80 -22.75 13.58
N GLU A 207 16.45 -21.83 12.71
CA GLU A 207 16.94 -21.77 11.33
C GLU A 207 17.20 -20.31 10.95
N GLY A 208 18.25 -20.02 10.19
CA GLY A 208 18.62 -18.66 9.81
C GLY A 208 18.79 -17.71 11.01
N ASN A 209 19.13 -18.25 12.21
CA ASN A 209 19.20 -17.52 13.46
C ASN A 209 17.83 -16.93 13.94
N ALA A 210 16.73 -17.55 13.53
CA ALA A 210 15.38 -17.29 14.00
C ALA A 210 14.86 -18.44 14.85
N LEU A 211 14.15 -18.15 15.94
CA LEU A 211 13.39 -19.12 16.72
C LEU A 211 12.01 -19.31 16.06
N ILE A 212 11.71 -20.53 15.64
CA ILE A 212 10.50 -20.84 14.89
C ILE A 212 9.73 -21.97 15.60
N GLU A 213 8.41 -21.80 15.68
CA GLU A 213 7.49 -22.87 16.09
C GLU A 213 7.26 -23.85 14.93
N ARG A 214 7.41 -25.18 15.19
CA ARG A 214 7.45 -26.21 14.14
C ARG A 214 6.16 -26.33 13.35
N ASP A 215 5.02 -26.36 14.06
CA ASP A 215 3.72 -26.66 13.45
C ASP A 215 3.10 -25.45 12.76
N SER A 216 3.14 -24.29 13.40
CA SER A 216 2.54 -23.05 12.90
C SER A 216 3.43 -22.27 11.93
N LYS A 217 4.74 -22.55 11.93
CA LYS A 217 5.74 -21.78 11.17
C LYS A 217 5.79 -20.29 11.55
N ILE A 218 5.49 -19.99 12.81
CA ILE A 218 5.60 -18.64 13.37
C ILE A 218 7.05 -18.39 13.79
N LEU A 219 7.65 -17.32 13.30
CA LEU A 219 8.91 -16.79 13.77
C LEU A 219 8.66 -16.02 15.07
N LEU A 220 9.02 -16.60 16.22
CA LEU A 220 8.77 -16.02 17.55
C LEU A 220 9.82 -15.01 17.99
N LEU A 221 11.06 -15.19 17.57
CA LEU A 221 12.18 -14.33 17.94
C LEU A 221 13.23 -14.31 16.85
N GLY A 222 13.62 -13.14 16.42
CA GLY A 222 14.73 -12.90 15.52
C GLY A 222 15.87 -12.13 16.22
N THR A 223 17.03 -12.14 15.60
CA THR A 223 18.24 -11.44 16.03
C THR A 223 18.64 -10.40 14.98
N LYS A 224 19.63 -9.56 15.30
CA LYS A 224 20.22 -8.62 14.33
C LYS A 224 20.84 -9.29 13.08
N ASN A 225 21.05 -10.60 13.09
CA ASN A 225 21.69 -11.36 12.01
C ASN A 225 20.74 -12.44 11.43
N THR A 226 19.44 -12.31 11.66
CA THR A 226 18.47 -13.29 11.17
C THR A 226 18.35 -13.23 9.64
N ASN A 227 18.37 -14.39 8.99
CA ASN A 227 17.87 -14.61 7.66
C ASN A 227 16.54 -15.36 7.79
N ILE A 228 15.44 -14.75 7.37
CA ILE A 228 14.09 -15.33 7.54
C ILE A 228 13.97 -16.53 6.58
N PRO A 229 13.71 -17.76 7.09
CA PRO A 229 13.56 -18.93 6.25
C PRO A 229 12.31 -18.91 5.37
N ASP A 230 12.40 -19.58 4.22
CA ASP A 230 11.33 -19.60 3.20
C ASP A 230 10.07 -20.38 3.60
N ASP A 231 10.08 -21.10 4.75
CA ASP A 231 8.91 -21.80 5.27
C ASP A 231 8.17 -21.05 6.39
N VAL A 232 8.66 -19.86 6.77
CA VAL A 232 7.99 -18.99 7.75
C VAL A 232 6.73 -18.41 7.14
N VAL A 233 5.61 -18.55 7.86
CA VAL A 233 4.28 -18.05 7.44
C VAL A 233 3.88 -16.76 8.17
N GLU A 234 4.36 -16.59 9.40
CA GLU A 234 4.05 -15.44 10.24
C GLU A 234 5.28 -14.92 10.96
N ILE A 235 5.46 -13.62 10.97
CA ILE A 235 6.43 -12.96 11.85
C ILE A 235 5.66 -12.55 13.11
N GLY A 236 5.97 -13.19 14.22
CA GLY A 236 5.26 -13.07 15.48
C GLY A 236 5.38 -11.68 16.12
N ALA A 237 4.49 -11.41 17.07
CA ALA A 237 4.46 -10.12 17.76
C ALA A 237 5.80 -9.82 18.45
N HIS A 238 6.35 -8.62 18.17
CA HIS A 238 7.62 -8.12 18.71
C HIS A 238 8.85 -9.01 18.41
N ALA A 239 8.78 -9.86 17.39
CA ALA A 239 9.85 -10.81 17.06
C ALA A 239 11.22 -10.15 16.85
N PHE A 240 11.26 -8.93 16.32
CA PHE A 240 12.48 -8.15 16.09
C PHE A 240 12.51 -6.83 16.90
N TYR A 241 11.82 -6.80 18.03
CA TYR A 241 11.74 -5.61 18.87
C TYR A 241 13.15 -5.15 19.32
N PHE A 242 13.57 -3.93 18.92
CA PHE A 242 14.93 -3.39 19.14
C PHE A 242 16.07 -4.25 18.54
N ALA A 243 15.84 -5.03 17.50
CA ALA A 243 16.84 -5.93 16.95
C ALA A 243 18.06 -5.25 16.31
N ALA A 244 18.09 -3.95 16.16
CA ALA A 244 19.19 -3.12 15.62
C ALA A 244 20.01 -3.86 14.53
N TRP A 245 19.49 -3.91 13.34
CA TRP A 245 20.02 -4.70 12.23
C TRP A 245 21.45 -4.30 11.88
N ALA A 246 22.36 -5.28 11.78
CA ALA A 246 23.78 -5.04 11.59
C ALA A 246 24.23 -4.96 10.11
N GLN A 247 23.36 -5.27 9.17
CA GLN A 247 23.72 -5.26 7.74
C GLN A 247 23.41 -3.88 7.11
N GLU A 248 24.44 -3.07 6.98
CA GLU A 248 24.36 -1.68 6.48
C GLU A 248 24.11 -1.53 4.96
N SER A 249 23.97 -2.62 4.18
CA SER A 249 24.01 -2.49 2.71
C SER A 249 22.99 -3.29 1.90
N GLN A 250 22.16 -4.11 2.53
CA GLN A 250 21.14 -4.88 1.81
C GLN A 250 19.79 -4.80 2.54
N PRO A 251 18.68 -4.69 1.81
CA PRO A 251 17.34 -4.74 2.41
C PRO A 251 17.10 -6.08 3.09
N LEU A 252 16.35 -6.07 4.21
CA LEU A 252 15.78 -7.30 4.75
C LEU A 252 14.69 -7.78 3.78
N ILE A 253 14.91 -8.93 3.17
CA ILE A 253 13.93 -9.56 2.30
C ILE A 253 13.03 -10.46 3.15
N ILE A 254 11.74 -10.20 3.14
CA ILE A 254 10.75 -11.08 3.75
C ILE A 254 10.29 -12.07 2.67
N PRO A 255 10.39 -13.40 2.92
CA PRO A 255 10.02 -14.42 1.93
C PRO A 255 8.54 -14.41 1.56
N ASN A 256 8.20 -14.84 0.35
CA ASN A 256 6.81 -14.94 -0.13
C ASN A 256 5.94 -15.97 0.62
N SER A 257 6.52 -16.80 1.48
CA SER A 257 5.77 -17.67 2.41
C SER A 257 5.06 -16.87 3.51
N VAL A 258 5.58 -15.69 3.89
CA VAL A 258 5.06 -14.86 4.96
C VAL A 258 3.75 -14.20 4.52
N LYS A 259 2.69 -14.40 5.32
CA LYS A 259 1.36 -13.84 5.14
C LYS A 259 1.01 -12.79 6.20
N ILE A 260 1.64 -12.84 7.35
CA ILE A 260 1.31 -12.02 8.52
C ILE A 260 2.59 -11.43 9.11
N ILE A 261 2.59 -10.11 9.27
CA ILE A 261 3.51 -9.37 10.13
C ILE A 261 2.70 -8.89 11.32
N ASN A 262 2.94 -9.46 12.50
CA ASN A 262 2.11 -9.22 13.67
C ASN A 262 2.48 -7.92 14.41
N ASP A 263 1.73 -7.61 15.48
CA ASP A 263 1.88 -6.38 16.26
C ASP A 263 3.32 -6.15 16.74
N GLY A 264 3.84 -4.96 16.46
CA GLY A 264 5.18 -4.54 16.88
C GLY A 264 6.32 -5.40 16.35
N ALA A 265 6.10 -6.24 15.34
CA ALA A 265 7.08 -7.21 14.84
C ALA A 265 8.47 -6.59 14.61
N PHE A 266 8.53 -5.42 13.98
CA PHE A 266 9.77 -4.68 13.71
C PHE A 266 9.84 -3.33 14.46
N HIS A 267 9.09 -3.18 15.57
CA HIS A 267 9.07 -1.95 16.33
C HIS A 267 10.47 -1.66 16.91
N TYR A 268 11.02 -0.49 16.62
CA TYR A 268 12.39 -0.08 16.93
C TYR A 268 13.49 -1.01 16.38
N ALA A 269 13.20 -1.78 15.34
CA ALA A 269 14.21 -2.68 14.74
C ALA A 269 15.33 -1.92 14.02
N ASN A 270 15.10 -0.63 13.68
CA ASN A 270 16.07 0.23 13.02
C ASN A 270 16.64 -0.40 11.72
N LEU A 271 15.74 -0.97 10.91
CA LEU A 271 16.08 -1.51 9.60
C LEU A 271 16.36 -0.35 8.65
N GLN A 272 17.47 -0.41 7.92
CA GLN A 272 17.77 0.60 6.91
C GLN A 272 16.86 0.45 5.68
N SER A 273 16.46 -0.79 5.35
CA SER A 273 15.50 -1.05 4.30
C SER A 273 14.85 -2.42 4.46
N ILE A 274 13.61 -2.54 4.02
CA ILE A 274 12.82 -3.78 4.06
C ILE A 274 12.03 -3.93 2.78
N SER A 275 12.01 -5.15 2.22
CA SER A 275 11.16 -5.54 1.10
C SER A 275 10.05 -6.46 1.60
N LEU A 276 8.80 -6.06 1.33
CA LEU A 276 7.60 -6.82 1.70
C LEU A 276 7.28 -7.85 0.60
N PRO A 277 6.77 -9.03 0.95
CA PRO A 277 6.38 -10.04 -0.04
C PRO A 277 5.01 -9.71 -0.66
N ASP A 278 4.83 -9.98 -1.95
CA ASP A 278 3.56 -9.77 -2.67
C ASP A 278 2.38 -10.58 -2.11
N SER A 279 2.69 -11.59 -1.32
CA SER A 279 1.73 -12.49 -0.69
C SER A 279 1.24 -12.05 0.69
N LEU A 280 1.68 -10.87 1.17
CA LEU A 280 1.38 -10.38 2.52
C LEU A 280 -0.11 -9.99 2.61
N VAL A 281 -0.78 -10.47 3.67
CA VAL A 281 -2.23 -10.28 3.88
C VAL A 281 -2.52 -9.35 5.06
N TYR A 282 -1.64 -9.32 6.06
CA TYR A 282 -1.87 -8.63 7.31
C TYR A 282 -0.61 -7.95 7.85
N ILE A 283 -0.75 -6.69 8.24
CA ILE A 283 0.27 -5.94 9.01
C ILE A 283 -0.41 -5.43 10.28
N GLY A 284 0.09 -5.86 11.43
CA GLY A 284 -0.43 -5.48 12.76
C GLY A 284 -0.06 -4.07 13.20
N ASN A 285 -0.58 -3.68 14.37
CA ASN A 285 -0.28 -2.39 14.98
C ASN A 285 1.22 -2.26 15.25
N ASN A 286 1.81 -1.09 14.93
CA ASN A 286 3.26 -0.87 15.08
C ASN A 286 4.11 -1.94 14.35
N GLY A 287 3.62 -2.52 13.25
CA GLY A 287 4.29 -3.64 12.58
C GLY A 287 5.66 -3.26 12.03
N LEU A 288 5.78 -2.11 11.40
CA LEU A 288 6.93 -1.66 10.62
C LEU A 288 7.42 -0.22 10.89
N PRO A 289 7.12 0.45 12.00
CA PRO A 289 7.40 1.88 12.14
C PRO A 289 8.91 2.19 12.12
N GLY A 290 9.26 3.34 11.52
CA GLY A 290 10.64 3.84 11.48
C GLY A 290 11.56 3.07 10.52
N ASN A 291 11.01 2.37 9.53
CA ASN A 291 11.79 1.61 8.55
C ASN A 291 11.75 2.26 7.16
N THR A 292 12.71 1.92 6.31
CA THR A 292 12.70 2.31 4.90
C THR A 292 12.08 1.20 4.06
N ILE A 293 10.97 1.48 3.39
CA ILE A 293 10.27 0.55 2.50
C ILE A 293 10.84 0.71 1.09
N VAL A 294 11.32 -0.38 0.48
CA VAL A 294 12.02 -0.33 -0.82
C VAL A 294 11.08 -0.37 -2.02
N GLN A 295 9.82 -0.75 -1.85
CA GLN A 295 8.79 -0.72 -2.90
C GLN A 295 7.81 0.45 -2.71
N SER A 296 7.36 1.01 -3.83
CA SER A 296 6.33 2.05 -3.87
C SER A 296 4.93 1.47 -3.64
N ASN A 297 4.70 0.25 -4.15
CA ASN A 297 3.39 -0.38 -4.06
C ASN A 297 3.35 -1.35 -2.88
N LEU A 298 2.34 -1.19 -2.03
CA LEU A 298 2.04 -2.18 -1.01
C LEU A 298 1.43 -3.42 -1.67
N PRO A 299 1.69 -4.63 -1.12
CA PRO A 299 1.13 -5.87 -1.66
C PRO A 299 -0.40 -5.80 -1.81
N GLN A 300 -0.91 -6.06 -3.01
CA GLN A 300 -2.35 -5.98 -3.31
C GLN A 300 -3.18 -7.05 -2.58
N THR A 301 -2.53 -8.03 -1.98
CA THR A 301 -3.15 -9.05 -1.13
C THR A 301 -3.47 -8.57 0.28
N LEU A 302 -3.02 -7.37 0.67
CA LEU A 302 -3.26 -6.80 2.00
C LEU A 302 -4.75 -6.48 2.19
N ILE A 303 -5.30 -6.99 3.31
CA ILE A 303 -6.66 -6.71 3.77
C ILE A 303 -6.69 -6.01 5.13
N HIS A 304 -5.53 -5.84 5.77
CA HIS A 304 -5.42 -5.12 7.04
C HIS A 304 -4.06 -4.45 7.19
N ILE A 305 -4.09 -3.18 7.58
CA ILE A 305 -2.94 -2.39 8.00
C ILE A 305 -3.30 -1.72 9.33
N GLY A 306 -2.56 -2.06 10.38
CA GLY A 306 -2.84 -1.63 11.74
C GLY A 306 -2.45 -0.19 12.06
N GLU A 307 -2.80 0.26 13.27
CA GLU A 307 -2.40 1.56 13.81
C GLU A 307 -0.88 1.69 13.87
N ILE A 308 -0.34 2.87 13.50
CA ILE A 308 1.10 3.19 13.57
C ILE A 308 1.95 2.25 12.69
N ALA A 309 1.34 1.48 11.75
CA ALA A 309 2.04 0.42 11.03
C ALA A 309 3.24 0.94 10.22
N PHE A 310 3.14 2.11 9.62
CA PHE A 310 4.16 2.77 8.81
C PHE A 310 4.56 4.16 9.35
N ALA A 311 4.34 4.42 10.64
CA ALA A 311 4.75 5.70 11.22
C ALA A 311 6.26 5.90 11.11
N ASP A 312 6.69 7.14 10.83
CA ASP A 312 8.10 7.52 10.61
C ASP A 312 8.81 6.69 9.51
N CYS A 313 8.08 6.07 8.60
CA CYS A 313 8.65 5.29 7.49
C CYS A 313 9.09 6.19 6.32
N TRP A 314 10.13 5.73 5.61
CA TRP A 314 10.57 6.27 4.34
C TRP A 314 10.15 5.33 3.21
N PHE A 315 9.51 5.84 2.17
CA PHE A 315 9.21 5.10 0.95
C PHE A 315 10.17 5.57 -0.14
N ILE A 316 10.98 4.66 -0.69
CA ILE A 316 12.10 5.04 -1.59
C ILE A 316 11.61 5.80 -2.82
N ASP A 317 10.49 5.37 -3.41
CA ASP A 317 9.91 6.01 -4.58
C ASP A 317 8.95 7.15 -4.22
N GLY A 318 8.77 7.42 -2.92
CA GLY A 318 7.98 8.53 -2.40
C GLY A 318 6.46 8.36 -2.48
N GLY A 319 5.94 7.45 -3.30
CA GLY A 319 4.50 7.19 -3.45
C GLY A 319 4.01 6.04 -2.56
N VAL A 320 2.74 6.08 -2.17
CA VAL A 320 2.04 4.97 -1.51
C VAL A 320 0.70 4.73 -2.19
N SER A 321 0.50 3.53 -2.73
CA SER A 321 -0.79 3.05 -3.19
C SER A 321 -1.41 2.15 -2.12
N ILE A 322 -2.58 2.55 -1.60
CA ILE A 322 -3.33 1.76 -0.62
C ILE A 322 -4.03 0.62 -1.37
N PRO A 323 -3.86 -0.65 -0.95
CA PRO A 323 -4.48 -1.78 -1.62
C PRO A 323 -6.02 -1.78 -1.57
N GLU A 324 -6.66 -2.31 -2.61
CA GLU A 324 -8.14 -2.44 -2.72
C GLU A 324 -8.78 -3.30 -1.61
N GLY A 325 -7.99 -4.15 -0.93
CA GLY A 325 -8.46 -4.92 0.22
C GLY A 325 -8.68 -4.10 1.51
N ILE A 326 -8.26 -2.83 1.54
CA ILE A 326 -8.32 -1.95 2.70
C ILE A 326 -9.60 -1.11 2.64
N ASP A 327 -10.43 -1.16 3.68
CA ASP A 327 -11.64 -0.36 3.83
C ASP A 327 -11.49 0.82 4.80
N THR A 328 -10.46 0.78 5.62
CA THR A 328 -10.17 1.82 6.62
C THR A 328 -8.67 2.02 6.75
N ILE A 329 -8.23 3.28 6.66
CA ILE A 329 -6.86 3.66 7.03
C ILE A 329 -6.88 3.93 8.53
N ALA A 330 -6.21 3.05 9.30
CA ALA A 330 -6.22 3.09 10.75
C ALA A 330 -5.56 4.36 11.33
N PRO A 331 -5.81 4.72 12.60
CA PRO A 331 -5.16 5.87 13.23
C PRO A 331 -3.63 5.79 13.16
N GLN A 332 -3.00 6.93 12.87
CA GLN A 332 -1.55 7.09 12.85
C GLN A 332 -0.80 6.14 11.89
N THR A 333 -1.48 5.47 10.95
CA THR A 333 -0.87 4.47 10.06
C THR A 333 0.38 5.02 9.35
N TYR A 334 0.31 6.24 8.80
CA TYR A 334 1.40 6.94 8.11
C TYR A 334 1.86 8.19 8.88
N TYR A 335 1.74 8.20 10.22
CA TYR A 335 2.15 9.32 11.05
C TYR A 335 3.61 9.72 10.76
N ASN A 336 3.85 10.98 10.38
CA ASN A 336 5.18 11.52 10.04
C ASN A 336 5.94 10.67 9.01
N ALA A 337 5.22 9.98 8.10
CA ALA A 337 5.85 9.20 7.03
C ALA A 337 6.34 10.12 5.92
N HIS A 338 7.50 9.77 5.34
CA HIS A 338 8.12 10.48 4.24
C HIS A 338 7.57 9.94 2.92
N ILE A 339 6.41 10.47 2.53
CA ILE A 339 5.71 10.14 1.28
C ILE A 339 5.43 11.41 0.49
N THR A 340 5.54 11.31 -0.84
CA THR A 340 5.27 12.44 -1.77
C THR A 340 3.90 12.35 -2.43
N SER A 341 3.32 11.15 -2.51
CA SER A 341 1.97 10.95 -3.03
C SER A 341 1.26 9.82 -2.30
N VAL A 342 -0.07 9.87 -2.27
CA VAL A 342 -0.90 8.77 -1.77
C VAL A 342 -2.07 8.52 -2.72
N SER A 343 -2.30 7.24 -3.02
CA SER A 343 -3.41 6.75 -3.83
C SER A 343 -4.38 5.99 -2.93
N ILE A 344 -5.63 6.46 -2.84
CA ILE A 344 -6.67 5.94 -1.93
C ILE A 344 -7.75 5.28 -2.76
N PRO A 345 -7.91 3.95 -2.69
CA PRO A 345 -8.85 3.20 -3.50
C PRO A 345 -10.31 3.49 -3.12
N ALA A 346 -11.23 3.14 -4.02
CA ALA A 346 -12.66 3.33 -3.81
C ALA A 346 -13.24 2.53 -2.63
N THR A 347 -12.54 1.54 -2.16
CA THR A 347 -12.92 0.69 -1.01
C THR A 347 -12.75 1.39 0.35
N VAL A 348 -11.84 2.38 0.46
CA VAL A 348 -11.59 3.10 1.72
C VAL A 348 -12.76 4.01 2.05
N VAL A 349 -13.44 3.77 3.17
CA VAL A 349 -14.58 4.57 3.64
C VAL A 349 -14.24 5.52 4.78
N SER A 350 -13.10 5.33 5.44
CA SER A 350 -12.67 6.20 6.55
C SER A 350 -11.15 6.29 6.69
N ILE A 351 -10.69 7.44 7.15
CA ILE A 351 -9.28 7.75 7.44
C ILE A 351 -9.20 8.22 8.89
N GLY A 352 -8.47 7.47 9.70
CA GLY A 352 -8.41 7.63 11.16
C GLY A 352 -7.65 8.86 11.65
N GLU A 353 -7.69 9.04 12.98
CA GLU A 353 -6.98 10.11 13.69
C GLU A 353 -5.49 10.09 13.36
N GLU A 354 -4.92 11.26 12.97
CA GLU A 354 -3.50 11.44 12.67
C GLU A 354 -2.93 10.47 11.60
N ALA A 355 -3.77 9.86 10.75
CA ALA A 355 -3.33 8.85 9.80
C ALA A 355 -2.21 9.32 8.87
N PHE A 356 -2.25 10.58 8.43
CA PHE A 356 -1.21 11.26 7.63
C PHE A 356 -0.66 12.51 8.34
N TYR A 357 -0.65 12.50 9.69
CA TYR A 357 -0.14 13.61 10.46
C TYR A 357 1.33 13.87 10.12
N ARG A 358 1.67 15.16 9.79
CA ARG A 358 3.03 15.56 9.43
C ARG A 358 3.65 14.80 8.25
N CYS A 359 2.86 14.34 7.30
CA CYS A 359 3.37 13.95 5.98
C CYS A 359 3.70 15.24 5.20
N ASP A 360 4.70 16.00 5.67
CA ASP A 360 5.00 17.36 5.19
C ASP A 360 5.55 17.36 3.75
N GLU A 361 5.99 16.21 3.24
CA GLU A 361 6.52 16.03 1.89
C GLU A 361 5.43 15.68 0.87
N LEU A 362 4.17 15.46 1.32
CA LEU A 362 3.07 15.08 0.45
C LEU A 362 2.74 16.19 -0.56
N GLN A 363 2.80 15.85 -1.86
CA GLN A 363 2.61 16.75 -2.99
C GLN A 363 1.29 16.51 -3.73
N SER A 364 0.70 15.31 -3.60
CA SER A 364 -0.59 14.99 -4.22
C SER A 364 -1.33 13.89 -3.46
N ILE A 365 -2.66 13.93 -3.57
CA ILE A 365 -3.57 12.88 -3.09
C ILE A 365 -4.44 12.46 -4.27
N THR A 366 -4.58 11.17 -4.52
CA THR A 366 -5.53 10.63 -5.48
C THR A 366 -6.58 9.82 -4.74
N CYS A 367 -7.85 10.17 -4.88
CA CYS A 367 -8.98 9.45 -4.29
C CYS A 367 -9.85 8.88 -5.40
N TYR A 368 -10.11 7.58 -5.37
CA TYR A 368 -10.99 6.92 -6.35
C TYR A 368 -12.45 6.79 -5.89
N ASN A 369 -12.77 7.32 -4.70
CA ASN A 369 -14.14 7.34 -4.18
C ASN A 369 -14.93 8.51 -4.78
N SER A 370 -16.11 8.28 -5.32
CA SER A 370 -17.03 9.35 -5.68
C SER A 370 -17.69 10.02 -4.46
N ILE A 371 -17.73 9.30 -3.33
CA ILE A 371 -18.12 9.82 -2.01
C ILE A 371 -16.85 9.81 -1.15
N PRO A 372 -16.38 10.99 -0.69
CA PRO A 372 -15.12 11.07 0.05
C PRO A 372 -15.12 10.21 1.31
N PRO A 373 -14.00 9.54 1.64
CA PRO A 373 -13.83 8.88 2.93
C PRO A 373 -14.05 9.86 4.08
N THR A 374 -14.63 9.39 5.19
CA THR A 374 -14.76 10.21 6.40
C THR A 374 -13.39 10.47 7.01
N LEU A 375 -13.11 11.72 7.40
CA LEU A 375 -11.88 12.14 8.05
C LEU A 375 -12.09 12.41 9.54
N ASP A 376 -11.05 12.16 10.36
CA ASP A 376 -10.89 12.81 11.65
C ASP A 376 -10.28 14.22 11.47
N ALA A 377 -10.47 15.10 12.44
CA ALA A 377 -9.94 16.47 12.42
C ALA A 377 -8.42 16.56 12.23
N THR A 378 -7.70 15.52 12.58
CA THR A 378 -6.23 15.46 12.58
C THR A 378 -5.67 14.57 11.47
N SER A 379 -6.52 13.88 10.69
CA SER A 379 -6.09 12.90 9.69
C SER A 379 -4.97 13.40 8.77
N PHE A 380 -5.05 14.64 8.30
CA PHE A 380 -4.04 15.30 7.45
C PHE A 380 -3.41 16.54 8.12
N GLN A 381 -3.36 16.61 9.45
CA GLN A 381 -2.78 17.76 10.13
C GLN A 381 -1.27 17.87 9.84
N GLY A 382 -0.84 19.04 9.36
CA GLY A 382 0.54 19.31 8.93
C GLY A 382 0.72 19.21 7.41
N VAL A 383 -0.18 18.54 6.69
CA VAL A 383 -0.14 18.47 5.22
C VAL A 383 -0.55 19.80 4.61
N ASN A 384 0.16 20.24 3.56
CA ASN A 384 -0.19 21.43 2.79
C ASN A 384 -1.56 21.24 2.10
N ARG A 385 -2.51 22.16 2.34
CA ARG A 385 -3.88 22.09 1.80
C ARG A 385 -4.01 22.59 0.35
N ASP A 386 -2.95 23.15 -0.23
CA ASP A 386 -2.95 23.63 -1.62
C ASP A 386 -2.44 22.58 -2.62
N ILE A 387 -2.08 21.37 -2.15
CA ILE A 387 -1.67 20.28 -3.05
C ILE A 387 -2.86 19.79 -3.89
N PRO A 388 -2.64 19.30 -5.12
CA PRO A 388 -3.69 18.69 -5.92
C PRO A 388 -4.29 17.46 -5.23
N VAL A 389 -5.62 17.42 -5.19
CA VAL A 389 -6.43 16.27 -4.79
C VAL A 389 -7.20 15.81 -6.02
N TYR A 390 -6.74 14.74 -6.64
CA TYR A 390 -7.38 14.13 -7.80
C TYR A 390 -8.58 13.30 -7.33
N ILE A 391 -9.75 13.56 -7.91
CA ILE A 391 -11.04 12.95 -7.54
C ILE A 391 -11.78 12.45 -8.77
N PRO A 392 -12.71 11.51 -8.66
CA PRO A 392 -13.54 11.06 -9.78
C PRO A 392 -14.35 12.20 -10.40
N ASN A 393 -14.56 12.12 -11.72
CA ASN A 393 -15.41 13.06 -12.45
C ASN A 393 -16.81 13.15 -11.83
N GLY A 394 -17.36 14.37 -11.70
CA GLY A 394 -18.66 14.64 -11.07
C GLY A 394 -18.67 14.57 -9.54
N SER A 395 -17.50 14.42 -8.88
CA SER A 395 -17.41 14.30 -7.42
C SER A 395 -17.04 15.60 -6.71
N LEU A 396 -16.77 16.68 -7.43
CA LEU A 396 -16.27 17.94 -6.88
C LEU A 396 -17.16 18.47 -5.74
N GLU A 397 -18.49 18.46 -5.92
CA GLU A 397 -19.43 18.92 -4.91
C GLU A 397 -19.37 18.08 -3.63
N ASN A 398 -19.22 16.75 -3.78
CA ASN A 398 -19.11 15.85 -2.64
C ASN A 398 -17.87 16.15 -1.79
N TYR A 399 -16.71 16.40 -2.41
CA TYR A 399 -15.46 16.68 -1.71
C TYR A 399 -15.43 18.08 -1.11
N THR A 400 -15.89 19.10 -1.83
CA THR A 400 -15.86 20.50 -1.37
C THR A 400 -16.78 20.76 -0.17
N PHE A 401 -17.79 19.92 0.09
CA PHE A 401 -18.69 20.02 1.24
C PHE A 401 -18.46 18.92 2.30
N ALA A 402 -17.52 18.02 2.10
CA ALA A 402 -17.21 17.00 3.10
C ALA A 402 -16.32 17.56 4.22
N TYR A 403 -16.65 17.21 5.49
CA TYR A 403 -15.91 17.66 6.67
C TYR A 403 -14.42 17.33 6.56
N TYR A 404 -13.58 18.34 6.80
CA TYR A 404 -12.12 18.33 6.77
C TYR A 404 -11.51 18.17 5.36
N TRP A 405 -12.23 17.60 4.37
CA TRP A 405 -11.86 17.67 2.96
C TRP A 405 -11.99 19.11 2.43
N GLU A 406 -13.00 19.86 2.89
CA GLU A 406 -13.23 21.26 2.57
C GLU A 406 -12.05 22.20 2.88
N GLU A 407 -11.08 21.74 3.66
CA GLU A 407 -9.82 22.45 3.94
C GLU A 407 -8.85 22.42 2.76
N PHE A 408 -8.96 21.45 1.83
CA PHE A 408 -8.16 21.41 0.62
C PHE A 408 -8.73 22.39 -0.43
N THR A 409 -7.84 23.10 -1.11
CA THR A 409 -8.22 24.19 -2.03
C THR A 409 -8.07 23.83 -3.50
N ASN A 410 -7.42 22.70 -3.83
CA ASN A 410 -7.06 22.35 -5.20
C ASN A 410 -7.58 20.94 -5.57
N PHE A 411 -8.91 20.83 -5.76
CA PHE A 411 -9.52 19.61 -6.29
C PHE A 411 -9.46 19.58 -7.81
N ILE A 412 -9.04 18.44 -8.37
CA ILE A 412 -8.93 18.19 -9.80
C ILE A 412 -9.75 16.94 -10.13
N GLU A 413 -10.80 17.10 -10.92
CA GLU A 413 -11.59 15.97 -11.40
C GLU A 413 -10.80 15.19 -12.45
N MET A 414 -10.66 13.87 -12.22
CA MET A 414 -10.04 12.96 -13.17
C MET A 414 -10.93 12.80 -14.40
N PRO A 415 -10.37 12.76 -15.62
CA PRO A 415 -11.17 12.61 -16.83
C PRO A 415 -11.85 11.23 -16.85
N GLU A 416 -13.13 11.21 -17.23
CA GLU A 416 -13.88 9.99 -17.51
C GLU A 416 -13.40 9.37 -18.81
N PHE A 417 -13.26 8.03 -18.86
CA PHE A 417 -12.95 7.32 -20.09
C PHE A 417 -14.20 7.25 -21.00
N ALA A 418 -14.02 7.60 -22.26
CA ALA A 418 -15.09 7.56 -23.26
C ALA A 418 -16.38 8.31 -22.84
N PRO A 419 -16.32 9.59 -22.43
CA PRO A 419 -17.52 10.35 -22.17
C PRO A 419 -18.40 10.45 -23.44
N ALA A 420 -19.65 10.86 -23.28
CA ALA A 420 -20.57 10.99 -24.41
C ALA A 420 -19.95 11.83 -25.54
N HIS A 421 -20.07 11.34 -26.77
CA HIS A 421 -19.48 11.96 -27.97
C HIS A 421 -17.95 12.08 -27.93
N ALA A 422 -17.24 11.19 -27.25
CA ALA A 422 -15.79 11.09 -27.35
C ALA A 422 -15.37 10.53 -28.71
N GLU A 423 -14.34 11.11 -29.30
CA GLU A 423 -13.79 10.71 -30.58
C GLU A 423 -12.27 10.59 -30.52
N TRP A 424 -11.75 9.51 -31.06
CA TRP A 424 -10.31 9.26 -31.20
C TRP A 424 -9.93 9.16 -32.65
N TYR A 425 -8.84 9.76 -33.05
CA TYR A 425 -8.26 9.72 -34.38
C TYR A 425 -6.87 9.13 -34.30
N TYR A 426 -6.69 7.90 -34.82
CA TYR A 426 -5.41 7.22 -34.87
C TYR A 426 -4.82 7.27 -36.28
N GLU A 427 -3.51 7.51 -36.36
CA GLU A 427 -2.79 7.45 -37.60
C GLU A 427 -2.67 6.01 -38.11
N ILE A 428 -2.88 5.84 -39.43
CA ILE A 428 -2.72 4.58 -40.13
C ILE A 428 -1.72 4.76 -41.24
N GLN A 429 -0.64 3.98 -41.22
CA GLN A 429 0.29 3.90 -42.32
C GLN A 429 -0.08 2.68 -43.21
N ASN A 430 -0.39 2.93 -44.47
CA ASN A 430 -0.73 1.87 -45.41
C ASN A 430 0.52 1.31 -46.10
N ASP A 431 0.47 0.07 -46.60
CA ASP A 431 1.58 -0.60 -47.30
C ASP A 431 2.13 0.19 -48.48
N ASN A 432 1.33 1.07 -49.06
CA ASN A 432 1.73 1.94 -50.18
C ASN A 432 2.41 3.24 -49.71
N GLY A 433 2.61 3.39 -48.37
CA GLY A 433 3.20 4.58 -47.75
C GLY A 433 2.27 5.78 -47.62
N SER A 434 0.97 5.64 -48.00
CA SER A 434 -0.02 6.68 -47.70
C SER A 434 -0.41 6.65 -46.23
N ILE A 435 -0.66 7.84 -45.66
CA ILE A 435 -1.09 7.99 -44.26
C ILE A 435 -2.57 8.36 -44.29
N THR A 436 -3.37 7.57 -43.55
CA THR A 436 -4.79 7.79 -43.33
C THR A 436 -5.05 7.84 -41.81
N TYR A 437 -6.32 7.82 -41.43
CA TYR A 437 -6.68 7.74 -40.01
C TYR A 437 -7.79 6.72 -39.77
N GLN A 438 -7.80 6.17 -38.54
CA GLN A 438 -8.93 5.43 -38.00
C GLN A 438 -9.65 6.33 -37.01
N GLN A 439 -10.96 6.48 -37.16
CA GLN A 439 -11.81 7.16 -36.20
C GLN A 439 -12.52 6.11 -35.33
N LEU A 440 -12.48 6.32 -34.01
CA LEU A 440 -13.34 5.63 -33.06
C LEU A 440 -14.22 6.68 -32.38
N GLN A 441 -15.50 6.34 -32.16
CA GLN A 441 -16.47 7.28 -31.58
C GLN A 441 -17.36 6.57 -30.57
N GLN A 442 -17.61 7.21 -29.44
CA GLN A 442 -18.66 6.79 -28.50
C GLN A 442 -20.04 7.18 -29.08
N GLU A 443 -20.87 6.19 -29.41
CA GLU A 443 -22.16 6.41 -30.09
C GLU A 443 -23.40 6.18 -29.20
N GLY A 444 -23.22 5.68 -27.97
CA GLY A 444 -24.34 5.43 -27.06
C GLY A 444 -24.00 4.43 -25.97
N ASP A 445 -25.02 4.06 -25.21
CA ASP A 445 -24.88 3.16 -24.07
C ASP A 445 -25.79 1.95 -24.24
N THR A 446 -25.43 0.83 -23.59
CA THR A 446 -26.21 -0.39 -23.53
C THR A 446 -25.96 -1.11 -22.20
N VAL A 447 -26.63 -2.24 -21.98
CA VAL A 447 -26.41 -3.08 -20.79
C VAL A 447 -25.92 -4.46 -21.21
N ILE A 448 -24.77 -4.87 -20.69
CA ILE A 448 -24.22 -6.21 -20.87
C ILE A 448 -23.86 -6.75 -19.48
N ASP A 449 -24.34 -7.95 -19.15
CA ASP A 449 -24.10 -8.63 -17.88
C ASP A 449 -24.37 -7.73 -16.64
N HIS A 450 -25.50 -7.01 -16.69
CA HIS A 450 -25.95 -6.06 -15.64
C HIS A 450 -25.05 -4.82 -15.42
N LYS A 451 -24.13 -4.54 -16.34
CA LYS A 451 -23.30 -3.33 -16.34
C LYS A 451 -23.80 -2.35 -17.40
N ASP A 452 -23.81 -1.06 -17.06
CA ASP A 452 -24.01 0.02 -18.02
C ASP A 452 -22.74 0.17 -18.85
N VAL A 453 -22.84 -0.02 -20.16
CA VAL A 453 -21.70 -0.20 -21.06
C VAL A 453 -21.78 0.83 -22.17
N LYS A 454 -20.66 1.49 -22.43
CA LYS A 454 -20.50 2.43 -23.55
C LYS A 454 -20.19 1.67 -24.84
N ILE A 455 -20.76 2.11 -25.93
CA ILE A 455 -20.56 1.55 -27.27
C ILE A 455 -19.52 2.42 -27.99
N ILE A 456 -18.37 1.84 -28.31
CA ILE A 456 -17.35 2.48 -29.13
C ILE A 456 -17.47 1.92 -30.54
N VAL A 457 -17.80 2.77 -31.48
CA VAL A 457 -17.90 2.42 -32.90
C VAL A 457 -16.58 2.77 -33.56
N ARG A 458 -16.05 1.81 -34.26
CA ARG A 458 -14.84 1.94 -35.05
C ARG A 458 -15.24 2.11 -36.55
N SER A 459 -14.88 3.23 -37.14
CA SER A 459 -15.00 3.48 -38.55
C SER A 459 -13.62 3.37 -39.20
N ASN A 460 -13.44 2.39 -40.11
CA ASN A 460 -12.23 2.34 -40.90
C ASN A 460 -12.44 3.18 -42.18
N THR A 461 -11.75 4.31 -42.25
CA THR A 461 -11.66 5.06 -43.51
C THR A 461 -10.68 4.34 -44.45
N LEU A 462 -11.14 3.26 -45.07
CA LEU A 462 -10.37 2.57 -46.11
C LEU A 462 -10.70 3.14 -47.48
N TYR A 463 -9.69 3.27 -48.30
CA TYR A 463 -9.74 3.68 -49.70
C TYR A 463 -10.55 2.69 -50.58
N ASP A 464 -10.98 1.55 -50.03
CA ASP A 464 -11.71 0.52 -50.73
C ASP A 464 -13.01 0.12 -50.02
N LYS A 465 -14.04 -0.12 -50.80
CA LYS A 465 -15.48 -0.15 -50.66
C LYS A 465 -16.14 -1.05 -49.59
N HIS A 466 -15.44 -1.56 -48.62
CA HIS A 466 -16.01 -2.34 -47.52
C HIS A 466 -15.66 -1.75 -46.14
N GLN A 467 -16.48 -0.81 -45.72
CA GLN A 467 -16.46 -0.26 -44.37
C GLN A 467 -17.01 -1.34 -43.40
N GLU A 468 -16.14 -2.08 -42.77
CA GLU A 468 -16.52 -2.96 -41.66
C GLU A 468 -16.67 -2.11 -40.41
N ILE A 469 -17.90 -1.76 -40.07
CA ILE A 469 -18.21 -1.08 -38.79
C ILE A 469 -18.16 -2.15 -37.71
N THR A 470 -17.24 -1.97 -36.73
CA THR A 470 -17.17 -2.84 -35.56
C THR A 470 -17.57 -2.06 -34.34
N HIS A 471 -18.28 -2.71 -33.43
CA HIS A 471 -18.68 -2.15 -32.16
C HIS A 471 -17.86 -2.77 -31.06
N GLU A 472 -17.22 -1.98 -30.22
CA GLU A 472 -16.56 -2.43 -29.00
C GLU A 472 -17.37 -1.94 -27.80
N TYR A 473 -17.30 -2.69 -26.69
CA TYR A 473 -18.14 -2.44 -25.53
C TYR A 473 -17.25 -2.29 -24.30
N VAL A 474 -17.33 -1.14 -23.64
CA VAL A 474 -16.50 -0.83 -22.48
C VAL A 474 -17.33 -0.24 -21.34
N TYR A 475 -16.92 -0.48 -20.11
CA TYR A 475 -17.39 0.27 -18.97
C TYR A 475 -16.22 0.63 -18.07
N GLU A 476 -16.40 1.71 -17.28
CA GLU A 476 -15.43 2.15 -16.29
C GLU A 476 -16.00 1.91 -14.90
N GLU A 477 -15.18 1.30 -14.03
CA GLU A 477 -15.51 1.11 -12.62
C GLU A 477 -14.20 1.14 -11.80
N ASN A 478 -14.18 1.90 -10.70
CA ASN A 478 -12.99 2.05 -9.84
C ASN A 478 -11.72 2.47 -10.59
N ASN A 479 -11.86 3.39 -11.54
CA ASN A 479 -10.77 3.89 -12.37
C ASN A 479 -10.10 2.82 -13.29
N ALA A 480 -10.74 1.68 -13.47
CA ALA A 480 -10.35 0.68 -14.43
C ALA A 480 -11.39 0.61 -15.57
N VAL A 481 -10.89 0.46 -16.80
CA VAL A 481 -11.72 0.28 -17.98
C VAL A 481 -11.80 -1.19 -18.33
N TYR A 482 -13.00 -1.70 -18.38
CA TYR A 482 -13.28 -3.09 -18.73
C TYR A 482 -13.81 -3.16 -20.15
N TRP A 483 -13.29 -4.12 -20.92
CA TRP A 483 -13.65 -4.35 -22.31
C TRP A 483 -14.31 -5.72 -22.46
N TRP A 484 -15.42 -5.78 -23.24
CA TRP A 484 -16.16 -7.00 -23.49
C TRP A 484 -15.44 -7.91 -24.48
N ASN A 485 -14.91 -9.02 -24.02
CA ASN A 485 -14.36 -10.08 -24.86
C ASN A 485 -15.51 -10.91 -25.46
N LYS A 486 -15.86 -10.65 -26.71
CA LYS A 486 -16.97 -11.32 -27.44
C LYS A 486 -16.75 -12.82 -27.61
N THR A 487 -15.52 -13.29 -27.60
CA THR A 487 -15.16 -14.70 -27.75
C THR A 487 -15.42 -15.50 -26.48
N LEU A 488 -15.07 -14.93 -25.33
CA LEU A 488 -15.21 -15.59 -24.04
C LEU A 488 -16.54 -15.22 -23.35
N ASN A 489 -17.28 -14.22 -23.84
CA ASN A 489 -18.47 -13.63 -23.21
C ASN A 489 -18.19 -13.21 -21.76
N GLU A 490 -17.08 -12.50 -21.54
CA GLU A 490 -16.71 -11.94 -20.25
C GLU A 490 -16.02 -10.58 -20.44
N PHE A 491 -16.02 -9.77 -19.39
CA PHE A 491 -15.22 -8.55 -19.36
C PHE A 491 -13.78 -8.86 -18.99
N THR A 492 -12.84 -8.15 -19.61
CA THR A 492 -11.41 -8.16 -19.28
C THR A 492 -10.98 -6.73 -18.97
N THR A 493 -10.02 -6.54 -18.07
CA THR A 493 -9.44 -5.24 -17.83
C THR A 493 -8.69 -4.77 -19.06
N LEU A 494 -9.12 -3.67 -19.68
CA LEU A 494 -8.41 -3.04 -20.80
C LEU A 494 -7.35 -2.08 -20.29
N TYR A 495 -7.75 -1.19 -19.39
CA TYR A 495 -6.88 -0.23 -18.72
C TYR A 495 -7.13 -0.27 -17.22
N ASP A 496 -6.08 -0.14 -16.45
CA ASP A 496 -6.13 0.15 -15.02
C ASP A 496 -5.48 1.52 -14.77
N PHE A 497 -6.30 2.58 -14.75
CA PHE A 497 -5.81 3.94 -14.53
C PHE A 497 -5.39 4.19 -13.07
N ALA A 498 -5.70 3.27 -12.16
CA ALA A 498 -5.22 3.31 -10.79
C ALA A 498 -3.80 2.75 -10.64
N ALA A 499 -3.33 1.96 -11.62
CA ALA A 499 -2.03 1.32 -11.56
C ALA A 499 -0.87 2.31 -11.40
N GLU A 500 0.14 1.88 -10.66
CA GLU A 500 1.37 2.62 -10.37
C GLU A 500 2.59 1.85 -10.93
N THR A 501 3.76 2.47 -10.90
CA THR A 501 5.00 1.84 -11.37
C THR A 501 5.25 0.50 -10.68
N GLY A 502 5.42 -0.56 -11.46
CA GLY A 502 5.63 -1.92 -10.99
C GLY A 502 4.37 -2.79 -10.90
N ASP A 503 3.18 -2.20 -11.09
CA ASP A 503 1.94 -2.98 -11.18
C ASP A 503 1.82 -3.71 -12.51
N GLU A 504 0.94 -4.71 -12.53
CA GLU A 504 0.63 -5.48 -13.74
C GLU A 504 -0.85 -5.86 -13.81
N TRP A 505 -1.39 -5.97 -15.02
CA TRP A 505 -2.72 -6.55 -15.24
C TRP A 505 -2.79 -7.37 -16.51
N GLN A 506 -3.82 -8.18 -16.64
CA GLN A 506 -4.02 -9.05 -17.80
C GLN A 506 -5.15 -8.57 -18.70
N ILE A 507 -4.90 -8.55 -20.01
CA ILE A 507 -5.91 -8.32 -21.03
C ILE A 507 -6.14 -9.63 -21.77
N LYS A 508 -7.40 -10.07 -21.87
CA LYS A 508 -7.81 -11.21 -22.67
C LYS A 508 -8.45 -10.71 -23.96
N ALA A 509 -7.79 -10.91 -25.10
CA ALA A 509 -8.30 -10.54 -26.42
C ALA A 509 -8.57 -11.81 -27.24
N GLY A 510 -9.84 -12.11 -27.52
CA GLY A 510 -10.20 -13.41 -28.05
C GLY A 510 -9.85 -14.53 -27.10
N THR A 511 -8.99 -15.46 -27.50
CA THR A 511 -8.46 -16.56 -26.66
C THR A 511 -7.04 -16.31 -26.17
N GLU A 512 -6.41 -15.23 -26.60
CA GLU A 512 -5.06 -14.85 -26.22
C GLU A 512 -5.09 -13.98 -24.93
N THR A 513 -4.03 -14.06 -24.14
CA THR A 513 -3.86 -13.24 -22.93
C THR A 513 -2.48 -12.63 -22.96
N ILE A 514 -2.41 -11.32 -22.67
CA ILE A 514 -1.15 -10.62 -22.41
C ILE A 514 -1.16 -10.09 -21.00
N THR A 515 0.01 -9.97 -20.42
CA THR A 515 0.24 -9.26 -19.15
C THR A 515 0.95 -7.97 -19.48
N LEU A 516 0.36 -6.85 -19.09
CA LEU A 516 0.99 -5.53 -19.15
C LEU A 516 1.66 -5.24 -17.83
N HIS A 517 2.88 -4.73 -17.90
CA HIS A 517 3.67 -4.24 -16.77
C HIS A 517 3.77 -2.73 -16.84
N VAL A 518 3.58 -2.02 -15.73
CA VAL A 518 3.74 -0.58 -15.66
C VAL A 518 5.20 -0.25 -15.36
N ASP A 519 5.93 0.23 -16.35
CA ASP A 519 7.35 0.56 -16.23
C ASP A 519 7.58 1.92 -15.55
N ALA A 520 6.69 2.89 -15.82
CA ALA A 520 6.74 4.22 -15.22
C ALA A 520 5.36 4.88 -15.22
N VAL A 521 5.13 5.75 -14.24
CA VAL A 521 3.96 6.64 -14.18
C VAL A 521 4.46 8.07 -14.04
N GLU A 522 4.01 8.96 -14.93
CA GLU A 522 4.46 10.36 -15.00
C GLU A 522 3.27 11.30 -15.15
N LEU A 523 3.41 12.54 -14.66
CA LEU A 523 2.50 13.63 -14.97
C LEU A 523 3.09 14.43 -16.14
N VAL A 524 2.40 14.42 -17.27
CA VAL A 524 2.85 15.08 -18.51
C VAL A 524 1.91 16.23 -18.86
N GLU A 525 2.45 17.37 -19.23
CA GLU A 525 1.68 18.51 -19.68
C GLU A 525 1.52 18.49 -21.20
N TYR A 526 0.25 18.41 -21.67
CA TYR A 526 -0.13 18.55 -23.06
C TYR A 526 -1.13 19.72 -23.18
N ASP A 527 -0.85 20.67 -24.05
CA ASP A 527 -1.72 21.84 -24.33
C ASP A 527 -2.23 22.57 -23.08
N GLY A 528 -1.36 22.68 -22.03
CA GLY A 528 -1.68 23.35 -20.77
C GLY A 528 -2.57 22.53 -19.83
N ARG A 529 -2.80 21.24 -20.11
CA ARG A 529 -3.48 20.29 -19.22
C ARG A 529 -2.50 19.22 -18.77
N THR A 530 -2.57 18.83 -17.51
CA THR A 530 -1.73 17.78 -16.95
C THR A 530 -2.47 16.44 -17.00
N TYR A 531 -1.81 15.42 -17.54
CA TYR A 531 -2.32 14.05 -17.64
C TYR A 531 -1.42 13.09 -16.88
N LYS A 532 -2.01 12.11 -16.20
CA LYS A 532 -1.30 10.92 -15.72
C LYS A 532 -1.06 10.05 -16.95
N VAL A 533 0.21 9.74 -17.23
CA VAL A 533 0.63 8.88 -18.35
C VAL A 533 1.37 7.69 -17.77
N MET A 534 0.94 6.49 -18.13
CA MET A 534 1.58 5.23 -17.77
C MET A 534 2.35 4.71 -18.98
N ASN A 535 3.63 4.43 -18.81
CA ASN A 535 4.41 3.68 -19.79
C ASN A 535 4.29 2.19 -19.44
N VAL A 536 3.80 1.39 -20.37
CA VAL A 536 3.56 -0.04 -20.16
C VAL A 536 4.31 -0.88 -21.18
N SER A 537 4.70 -2.09 -20.74
CA SER A 537 5.37 -3.09 -21.60
C SER A 537 4.73 -4.47 -21.47
N ASP A 538 4.88 -5.30 -22.50
CA ASP A 538 4.51 -6.72 -22.50
C ASP A 538 5.59 -7.55 -23.22
N GLU A 539 5.68 -8.86 -22.92
CA GLU A 539 6.74 -9.74 -23.44
C GLU A 539 6.78 -9.84 -25.00
N GLY A 540 5.66 -9.52 -25.66
CA GLY A 540 5.51 -9.67 -27.12
C GLY A 540 5.52 -8.36 -27.88
N ASP A 541 5.62 -7.22 -27.21
CA ASP A 541 5.45 -5.88 -27.79
C ASP A 541 4.13 -5.77 -28.60
N LEU A 542 3.08 -6.37 -28.01
CA LEU A 542 1.77 -6.47 -28.65
C LEU A 542 0.89 -5.27 -28.31
N PHE A 543 1.06 -4.71 -27.09
CA PHE A 543 0.32 -3.55 -26.61
C PHE A 543 1.18 -2.65 -25.70
N SER A 544 2.50 -2.66 -25.91
CA SER A 544 3.45 -1.81 -25.19
C SER A 544 3.34 -0.36 -25.64
N GLY A 545 3.59 0.60 -24.71
CA GLY A 545 3.60 2.04 -25.02
C GLY A 545 3.00 2.90 -23.91
N ASN A 546 2.58 4.11 -24.25
CA ASN A 546 2.00 5.05 -23.31
C ASN A 546 0.48 4.94 -23.26
N ILE A 547 -0.08 4.90 -22.06
CA ILE A 547 -1.52 5.01 -21.78
C ILE A 547 -1.76 6.35 -21.09
N VAL A 548 -2.59 7.19 -21.70
CA VAL A 548 -3.04 8.46 -21.11
C VAL A 548 -4.33 8.20 -20.33
N CYS A 549 -4.30 8.41 -19.01
CA CYS A 549 -5.47 8.17 -18.16
C CYS A 549 -6.69 8.98 -18.61
N GLY A 550 -7.85 8.32 -18.70
CA GLY A 550 -9.10 8.88 -19.22
C GLY A 550 -9.19 8.95 -20.75
N ILE A 551 -8.11 8.70 -21.49
CA ILE A 551 -8.08 8.75 -22.96
C ILE A 551 -7.82 7.38 -23.56
N GLY A 552 -6.84 6.62 -23.03
CA GLY A 552 -6.45 5.31 -23.49
C GLY A 552 -5.04 5.25 -24.06
N HIS A 553 -4.72 4.13 -24.73
CA HIS A 553 -3.40 3.85 -25.24
C HIS A 553 -3.09 4.68 -26.49
N VAL A 554 -1.89 5.27 -26.55
CA VAL A 554 -1.53 6.23 -27.62
C VAL A 554 -1.29 5.57 -28.99
N ALA A 555 -0.95 4.29 -29.06
CA ALA A 555 -0.76 3.62 -30.34
C ALA A 555 -2.06 3.04 -30.91
N SER A 556 -2.95 2.52 -30.06
CA SER A 556 -4.23 1.94 -30.47
C SER A 556 -5.15 1.81 -29.26
N LEU A 557 -6.43 2.20 -29.37
CA LEU A 557 -7.38 2.11 -28.25
C LEU A 557 -7.62 0.69 -27.75
N PHE A 558 -7.48 -0.31 -28.61
CA PHE A 558 -7.67 -1.73 -28.32
C PHE A 558 -6.45 -2.54 -28.80
N PRO A 559 -6.15 -3.70 -28.21
CA PRO A 559 -4.99 -4.53 -28.59
C PRO A 559 -5.17 -5.22 -29.94
N GLU A 560 -5.03 -4.49 -31.02
CA GLU A 560 -5.27 -4.92 -32.41
C GLU A 560 -4.48 -6.17 -32.80
N LYS A 561 -3.20 -6.21 -32.42
CA LYS A 561 -2.30 -7.33 -32.77
C LYS A 561 -2.77 -8.66 -32.18
N LEU A 562 -3.54 -8.64 -31.09
CA LEU A 562 -4.09 -9.83 -30.42
C LEU A 562 -5.40 -10.31 -31.04
N MET A 563 -6.14 -9.42 -31.71
CA MET A 563 -7.46 -9.75 -32.24
C MET A 563 -7.42 -10.63 -33.50
N GLN A 564 -6.23 -11.11 -33.91
CA GLN A 564 -5.98 -12.00 -35.08
C GLN A 564 -6.57 -11.51 -36.41
N LYS A 565 -6.97 -10.30 -36.52
CA LYS A 565 -7.21 -9.64 -37.79
C LYS A 565 -5.93 -8.90 -38.11
N ALA A 566 -5.06 -9.49 -38.92
CA ALA A 566 -4.02 -8.73 -39.58
C ALA A 566 -4.73 -7.61 -40.34
N LEU A 567 -4.77 -6.43 -39.74
CA LEU A 567 -5.17 -5.24 -40.47
C LEU A 567 -4.11 -5.06 -41.58
N PRO A 568 -4.48 -4.69 -42.78
CA PRO A 568 -3.52 -4.48 -43.87
C PRO A 568 -2.71 -3.17 -43.66
N PHE A 569 -2.66 -2.66 -42.43
CA PHE A 569 -2.02 -1.40 -42.06
C PHE A 569 -1.60 -1.43 -40.58
N ASP A 570 -0.55 -0.71 -40.25
CA ASP A 570 -0.11 -0.51 -38.88
C ASP A 570 -0.76 0.78 -38.32
N VAL A 571 -1.36 0.69 -37.14
CA VAL A 571 -1.82 1.86 -36.36
C VAL A 571 -0.62 2.38 -35.61
N GLU A 572 -0.20 3.63 -35.85
CA GLU A 572 1.07 4.14 -35.32
C GLU A 572 0.90 5.06 -34.11
N SER A 573 -0.11 5.97 -34.12
CA SER A 573 -0.25 6.92 -33.01
C SER A 573 -1.61 7.61 -32.96
N LEU A 574 -2.02 7.97 -31.74
CA LEU A 574 -3.14 8.86 -31.49
C LEU A 574 -2.79 10.27 -32.02
N ARG A 575 -3.58 10.74 -32.98
CA ARG A 575 -3.47 12.12 -33.47
C ARG A 575 -4.23 13.08 -32.58
N CYS A 576 -5.50 12.76 -32.30
CA CYS A 576 -6.41 13.64 -31.62
C CYS A 576 -7.41 12.87 -30.76
N TYR A 577 -7.83 13.55 -29.70
CA TYR A 577 -8.96 13.16 -28.89
C TYR A 577 -9.91 14.35 -28.70
N TRP A 578 -11.18 14.15 -28.99
CA TRP A 578 -12.24 15.14 -28.92
C TRP A 578 -13.34 14.71 -27.97
N VAL A 579 -14.01 15.67 -27.33
CA VAL A 579 -15.21 15.44 -26.54
C VAL A 579 -16.19 16.60 -26.81
N ASN A 580 -17.41 16.30 -27.25
CA ASN A 580 -18.44 17.31 -27.56
C ASN A 580 -17.94 18.43 -28.49
N ASP A 581 -17.26 18.08 -29.56
CA ASP A 581 -16.64 19.02 -30.52
C ASP A 581 -15.48 19.88 -29.96
N ASP A 582 -15.06 19.66 -28.71
CA ASP A 582 -13.88 20.30 -28.14
C ASP A 582 -12.65 19.41 -28.34
N LEU A 583 -11.58 19.94 -28.91
CA LEU A 583 -10.29 19.26 -29.01
C LEU A 583 -9.64 19.22 -27.62
N ILE A 584 -9.53 18.02 -27.07
CA ILE A 584 -8.98 17.79 -25.73
C ILE A 584 -7.47 17.52 -25.78
N LEU A 585 -7.03 16.74 -26.77
CA LEU A 585 -5.61 16.38 -26.93
C LEU A 585 -5.27 16.32 -28.41
N HIS A 586 -4.12 16.93 -28.80
CA HIS A 586 -3.52 16.84 -30.12
C HIS A 586 -2.06 16.44 -29.99
N MET A 587 -1.70 15.25 -30.48
CA MET A 587 -0.36 14.66 -30.28
C MET A 587 0.51 14.69 -31.55
N GLY A 588 -0.03 15.09 -32.68
CA GLY A 588 0.69 15.08 -33.95
C GLY A 588 0.98 16.47 -34.52
N THR A 589 1.67 16.49 -35.66
CA THR A 589 1.89 17.71 -36.48
C THR A 589 0.91 17.82 -37.65
N VAL A 590 0.02 16.83 -37.79
CA VAL A 590 -0.94 16.65 -38.88
C VAL A 590 -2.34 16.86 -38.33
N ASP A 591 -3.23 17.52 -39.08
CA ASP A 591 -4.63 17.68 -38.65
C ASP A 591 -5.30 16.34 -38.41
N CYS A 592 -6.26 16.28 -37.49
CA CYS A 592 -6.85 15.04 -37.00
C CYS A 592 -7.41 14.14 -38.10
N ASP A 593 -8.02 14.73 -39.08
CA ASP A 593 -8.68 14.07 -40.22
C ASP A 593 -7.94 14.23 -41.55
N GLU A 594 -6.67 14.66 -41.52
CA GLU A 594 -5.87 14.83 -42.74
C GLU A 594 -5.41 13.47 -43.30
N ILE A 595 -5.55 13.31 -44.61
CA ILE A 595 -5.05 12.17 -45.36
C ILE A 595 -3.84 12.64 -46.16
N LEU A 596 -2.65 12.10 -45.81
CA LEU A 596 -1.44 12.35 -46.57
C LEU A 596 -1.27 11.25 -47.64
N ALA A 597 -1.54 11.59 -48.88
CA ALA A 597 -1.21 10.72 -49.98
C ALA A 597 0.30 10.73 -50.24
N VAL A 598 0.90 9.56 -50.52
CA VAL A 598 2.24 9.52 -51.11
C VAL A 598 2.17 10.19 -52.44
N GLU A 599 3.00 11.21 -52.67
CA GLU A 599 3.28 11.64 -54.04
C GLU A 599 3.87 10.40 -54.77
N GLU A 600 3.06 9.72 -55.63
CA GLU A 600 3.65 8.86 -56.61
C GLU A 600 4.70 9.71 -57.32
N ASN A 601 5.96 9.25 -57.35
CA ASN A 601 6.97 9.76 -58.26
C ASN A 601 6.55 9.46 -59.67
N VAL A 602 5.51 10.12 -60.15
CA VAL A 602 5.21 10.24 -61.55
C VAL A 602 6.30 11.16 -62.09
N SER A 603 7.19 10.58 -62.86
CA SER A 603 8.18 11.29 -63.63
C SER A 603 7.58 12.59 -64.17
N ALA A 604 8.23 13.70 -63.94
CA ALA A 604 7.85 15.04 -64.32
C ALA A 604 7.39 15.13 -65.78
N GLN A 605 6.10 14.96 -66.04
CA GLN A 605 5.37 15.32 -67.25
C GLN A 605 3.85 15.12 -66.98
N ASP A 606 3.24 15.99 -66.21
CA ASP A 606 1.87 16.46 -66.36
C ASP A 606 1.46 17.27 -65.12
N SER A 607 1.87 18.58 -65.12
CA SER A 607 1.41 19.57 -64.17
C SER A 607 0.04 20.12 -64.57
N GLU A 608 -1.05 19.42 -64.22
CA GLU A 608 -2.40 19.99 -64.28
C GLU A 608 -3.18 19.62 -63.03
N SER A 609 -3.11 20.49 -61.99
CA SER A 609 -3.87 20.37 -60.73
C SER A 609 -5.20 21.10 -60.86
N ILE A 610 -6.30 20.50 -60.31
CA ILE A 610 -7.55 21.22 -60.04
C ILE A 610 -7.41 21.87 -58.66
N ALA A 611 -7.47 23.18 -58.58
CA ALA A 611 -7.53 23.92 -57.33
C ALA A 611 -8.96 24.44 -57.09
N LEU A 612 -9.43 24.30 -55.83
CA LEU A 612 -10.74 24.76 -55.40
C LEU A 612 -10.55 25.82 -54.28
N TYR A 613 -11.21 26.99 -54.45
CA TYR A 613 -11.17 28.03 -53.41
C TYR A 613 -12.44 28.90 -53.40
N PRO A 614 -12.86 29.46 -52.23
CA PRO A 614 -12.30 29.17 -50.95
C PRO A 614 -12.66 27.75 -50.47
N ASN A 615 -11.81 27.11 -49.72
CA ASN A 615 -12.09 25.84 -49.08
C ASN A 615 -11.59 25.95 -47.61
N PRO A 616 -12.48 25.98 -46.63
CA PRO A 616 -13.95 25.87 -46.71
C PRO A 616 -14.63 26.99 -47.45
N THR A 617 -15.80 26.67 -48.04
CA THR A 617 -16.66 27.63 -48.75
C THR A 617 -17.99 27.83 -48.03
N ASN A 618 -18.54 29.05 -48.11
CA ASN A 618 -19.87 29.36 -47.57
C ASN A 618 -20.97 29.49 -48.62
N GLY A 619 -20.71 29.12 -49.87
CA GLY A 619 -21.74 29.16 -50.91
C GLY A 619 -21.24 29.16 -52.35
N THR A 620 -20.07 29.69 -52.68
CA THR A 620 -19.53 29.68 -54.02
C THR A 620 -18.13 29.11 -54.03
N LEU A 621 -17.91 28.06 -54.89
CA LEU A 621 -16.65 27.41 -55.07
C LEU A 621 -16.06 27.80 -56.41
N TYR A 622 -14.82 28.33 -56.44
CA TYR A 622 -14.08 28.65 -57.64
C TYR A 622 -13.21 27.46 -58.01
N ILE A 623 -13.17 27.13 -59.30
CA ILE A 623 -12.41 26.02 -59.85
C ILE A 623 -11.30 26.60 -60.70
N GLU A 624 -10.05 26.27 -60.41
CA GLU A 624 -8.93 26.52 -61.30
C GLU A 624 -8.50 25.18 -61.87
N SER A 625 -8.90 24.93 -63.13
CA SER A 625 -8.57 23.70 -63.82
C SER A 625 -8.15 24.03 -65.25
N GLN A 626 -7.16 23.32 -65.74
CA GLN A 626 -6.71 23.39 -67.13
C GLN A 626 -7.39 22.28 -68.01
N ASP A 627 -8.27 21.48 -67.38
CA ASP A 627 -9.04 20.44 -68.11
C ASP A 627 -10.21 21.05 -68.86
N ASP A 628 -10.40 20.67 -70.12
CA ASP A 628 -11.56 21.03 -70.94
C ASP A 628 -12.86 20.32 -70.52
N ALA A 629 -12.89 19.71 -69.33
CA ALA A 629 -14.05 19.05 -68.77
C ALA A 629 -15.14 20.04 -68.43
N SER A 630 -16.27 19.97 -69.10
CA SER A 630 -17.39 20.88 -68.93
C SER A 630 -18.44 20.45 -67.92
N THR A 631 -18.23 19.33 -67.21
CA THR A 631 -19.20 18.78 -66.26
C THR A 631 -18.55 18.43 -64.91
N PHE A 632 -19.32 18.56 -63.84
CA PHE A 632 -18.93 18.13 -62.52
C PHE A 632 -19.99 17.28 -61.85
N THR A 633 -19.58 16.47 -60.88
CA THR A 633 -20.45 15.75 -59.95
C THR A 633 -19.95 15.93 -58.55
N ILE A 634 -20.82 16.35 -57.61
CA ILE A 634 -20.52 16.47 -56.18
C ILE A 634 -21.19 15.31 -55.45
N SER A 635 -20.44 14.62 -54.59
CA SER A 635 -20.95 13.57 -53.73
C SER A 635 -20.68 13.92 -52.25
N ASN A 636 -21.56 13.45 -51.38
CA ASN A 636 -21.36 13.51 -49.94
C ASN A 636 -20.37 12.41 -49.48
N MET A 637 -20.07 12.38 -48.20
CA MET A 637 -19.16 11.38 -47.58
C MET A 637 -19.63 9.92 -47.74
N LEU A 638 -20.92 9.70 -48.05
CA LEU A 638 -21.48 8.37 -48.30
C LEU A 638 -21.37 7.98 -49.79
N GLY A 639 -20.70 8.77 -50.65
CA GLY A 639 -20.61 8.54 -52.07
C GLY A 639 -21.89 8.83 -52.85
N GLN A 640 -22.91 9.37 -52.22
CA GLN A 640 -24.17 9.71 -52.88
C GLN A 640 -24.02 11.02 -53.65
N THR A 641 -24.36 11.04 -54.90
CA THR A 641 -24.37 12.25 -55.70
C THR A 641 -25.43 13.23 -55.16
N VAL A 642 -24.98 14.40 -54.64
CA VAL A 642 -25.84 15.45 -54.10
C VAL A 642 -26.03 16.61 -55.09
N MET A 643 -25.10 16.77 -56.01
CA MET A 643 -25.20 17.80 -57.05
C MET A 643 -24.42 17.36 -58.29
N SER A 644 -24.90 17.73 -59.48
CA SER A 644 -24.16 17.58 -60.73
C SER A 644 -24.56 18.72 -61.68
N GLY A 645 -23.68 19.11 -62.55
CA GLY A 645 -23.93 20.17 -63.50
C GLY A 645 -22.82 20.42 -64.50
N ASN A 646 -22.94 21.47 -65.23
CA ASN A 646 -21.88 21.95 -66.13
C ASN A 646 -21.10 23.08 -65.45
N ILE A 647 -19.81 23.08 -65.66
CA ILE A 647 -18.93 24.15 -65.24
C ILE A 647 -19.19 25.35 -66.14
N ALA A 648 -19.61 26.50 -65.56
CA ALA A 648 -19.86 27.72 -66.29
C ALA A 648 -18.56 28.34 -66.79
N ASP A 649 -18.61 29.18 -67.82
CA ASP A 649 -17.45 29.94 -68.31
C ASP A 649 -16.78 30.81 -67.23
N SER A 650 -17.46 31.05 -66.09
CA SER A 650 -16.95 31.70 -64.91
C SER A 650 -16.09 30.83 -63.99
N GLN A 651 -15.96 29.54 -64.29
CA GLN A 651 -15.26 28.55 -63.45
C GLN A 651 -15.75 28.56 -61.98
N THR A 652 -17.08 28.75 -61.73
CA THR A 652 -17.69 28.78 -60.42
C THR A 652 -18.83 27.79 -60.28
N ILE A 653 -18.98 27.21 -59.09
CA ILE A 653 -20.11 26.37 -58.75
C ILE A 653 -20.80 26.99 -57.51
N ASP A 654 -22.12 27.15 -57.59
CA ASP A 654 -22.92 27.54 -56.46
C ASP A 654 -23.26 26.30 -55.62
N VAL A 655 -22.66 26.21 -54.46
CA VAL A 655 -22.84 25.12 -53.47
C VAL A 655 -23.64 25.62 -52.24
N SER A 656 -24.26 26.78 -52.32
CA SER A 656 -25.06 27.37 -51.22
C SER A 656 -26.27 26.51 -50.80
N GLY A 657 -26.68 25.59 -51.65
CA GLY A 657 -27.74 24.61 -51.38
C GLY A 657 -27.31 23.38 -50.59
N LEU A 658 -26.02 23.16 -50.41
CA LEU A 658 -25.47 22.04 -49.62
C LEU A 658 -25.46 22.42 -48.14
N ASP A 659 -25.65 21.42 -47.29
CA ASP A 659 -25.52 21.61 -45.82
C ASP A 659 -24.05 21.70 -45.42
N ASP A 660 -23.81 22.14 -44.17
CA ASP A 660 -22.44 22.12 -43.61
C ASP A 660 -21.91 20.67 -43.61
N GLY A 661 -20.71 20.50 -44.14
CA GLY A 661 -20.15 19.15 -44.30
C GLY A 661 -19.05 19.07 -45.33
N MET A 662 -18.49 17.88 -45.44
CA MET A 662 -17.43 17.52 -46.38
C MET A 662 -18.06 16.92 -47.64
N TYR A 663 -17.54 17.34 -48.80
CA TYR A 663 -17.98 16.90 -50.12
C TYR A 663 -16.79 16.62 -51.02
N PHE A 664 -17.04 15.75 -52.04
CA PHE A 664 -16.09 15.44 -53.09
C PHE A 664 -16.65 15.93 -54.41
N ILE A 665 -15.88 16.70 -55.15
CA ILE A 665 -16.22 17.12 -56.50
C ILE A 665 -15.36 16.35 -57.50
N CYS A 666 -16.02 15.69 -58.45
CA CYS A 666 -15.38 15.00 -59.55
C CYS A 666 -15.53 15.82 -60.83
N ILE A 667 -14.41 16.14 -61.48
CA ILE A 667 -14.33 16.90 -62.73
C ILE A 667 -13.47 16.07 -63.70
N GLY A 668 -14.07 15.58 -64.78
CA GLY A 668 -13.41 14.62 -65.64
C GLY A 668 -13.12 13.30 -64.96
N GLN A 669 -11.88 12.92 -64.82
CA GLN A 669 -11.43 11.72 -64.09
C GLN A 669 -10.81 12.04 -62.72
N ARG A 670 -10.90 13.29 -62.28
CA ARG A 670 -10.24 13.78 -61.04
C ARG A 670 -11.27 14.14 -59.99
N THR A 671 -11.01 13.73 -58.76
CA THR A 671 -11.85 14.03 -57.59
C THR A 671 -11.08 14.88 -56.58
N VAL A 672 -11.68 15.96 -56.13
CA VAL A 672 -11.09 16.90 -55.13
C VAL A 672 -12.09 17.13 -54.00
N LYS A 673 -11.59 17.15 -52.78
CA LYS A 673 -12.35 17.38 -51.54
C LYS A 673 -12.55 18.88 -51.31
N PHE A 674 -13.74 19.25 -50.82
CA PHE A 674 -13.99 20.58 -50.28
C PHE A 674 -14.97 20.54 -49.11
N VAL A 675 -14.98 21.58 -48.30
CA VAL A 675 -15.82 21.71 -47.13
C VAL A 675 -16.79 22.89 -47.32
N VAL A 676 -18.05 22.67 -46.99
CA VAL A 676 -19.07 23.72 -46.90
C VAL A 676 -19.25 24.10 -45.42
N ARG A 677 -19.11 25.39 -45.13
CA ARG A 677 -19.30 25.90 -43.76
C ARG A 677 -20.05 27.28 -43.87
N LYS A 678 -21.32 27.31 -43.43
CA LYS A 678 -22.20 28.47 -43.48
C LYS A 678 -22.05 29.43 -42.31
#